data_be55d4ff045c07fa5a96dc0c0674d9d4
#
_entry.id   be55d4ff045c07fa5a96dc0c0674d9d4
#
_cell.length_a   1.000
_cell.length_b   1.000
_cell.length_c   1.000
_cell.angle_alpha   90.00
_cell.angle_beta   90.00
_cell.angle_gamma   90.00
#
_symmetry.space_group_name_H-M   'P 1'
#
loop_
_entity.id
_entity.type
_entity.pdbx_description
1 polymer ?
#
loop_
_entity_poly.entity_id
_entity_poly.type
_entity_poly.pdbx_seq_one_letter_code
_entity_poly.pdbx_strand_id
1 'polypeptide(L)'
;MNIKKIISVALSLCIASSCLTLTAYAKENTTLAINKSDISHEVSPMLFGVSLEDVSYSCDGGLVSNLVNNNSFEFATNPEYAWSFDGVSTVVSKENPICAANPSYELIKVDGKGTVENNGFTEIYKNNSYKYSKKSAETADMGFKSGVTYNFSCYVKNVDYDGKISIYLDSKSNKDNIVQVPTTTVGKNEWTKISAQIKSSSDEDGALAILFEGNGSLQLDCVSLCAVDSYGAGDGHWKYVTLRNDMVDAIKNLKPSFIRFPGSAGIGGGSVDSMMTWKDTIGDISQRRQSSSIYSSDENPYNNSNSMGYHEYFQLCEDLAAAAVPVVSAGITYQGEQDKELIADAFDNYVQDVLDLIEYANGDAQGTYWGALRAANGHDEPFNMEYIEIGSGDEGSIYQRNYEALYNAIKKVYPDINIITSAGEKADSEAVNTAITKSGSSFKAVVDEHYSADVDYLLQNTKRYDSYDREGAEIMVGEYSAVDDATSNVASANNIETAVAHAAFMTGFERNSDVVKMTSYVPAFAKINANSHENNLVWFDSQSLYYTPEYYNQLLFSNNTGKEYVNTSLNEDGIYQSVTVDHDKQVLYVKLVNSTNSTKKMSVNLDGFGKINKVSNESLAHDYKSAYNELGKQRVAPQEKAIDSDDSSFDIKLEKNSVNVIRIAYGSNNGDALYTFPESLDLSVKKYVPTAAKVFIIVICLSIPVGGVAGFYLYTKVISK
;
A
#
# COMPACT_ATOMS: atom_id res chain seq x y z
N MET A 1 -62.24 45.06 28.08
CA MET A 1 -60.92 45.60 27.68
C MET A 1 -60.83 45.53 26.14
N ASN A 2 -60.65 46.66 25.48
CA ASN A 2 -60.94 46.84 24.05
C ASN A 2 -59.87 46.16 23.20
N ILE A 3 -60.30 45.30 22.28
CA ILE A 3 -59.45 44.53 21.33
C ILE A 3 -58.42 45.41 20.61
N LYS A 4 -58.73 46.69 20.36
CA LYS A 4 -57.82 47.66 19.76
C LYS A 4 -56.58 47.96 20.67
N LYS A 5 -56.71 47.88 22.00
CA LYS A 5 -55.58 48.08 22.93
C LYS A 5 -54.69 46.85 23.02
N ILE A 6 -55.23 45.62 22.82
CA ILE A 6 -54.44 44.39 22.79
C ILE A 6 -53.62 44.30 21.50
N ILE A 7 -54.20 44.73 20.36
CA ILE A 7 -53.48 44.76 19.06
C ILE A 7 -52.38 45.83 19.09
N SER A 8 -52.62 46.99 19.73
CA SER A 8 -51.59 48.04 19.84
C SER A 8 -50.41 47.64 20.75
N VAL A 9 -50.65 46.91 21.83
CA VAL A 9 -49.60 46.37 22.70
C VAL A 9 -48.86 45.23 22.03
N ALA A 10 -49.54 44.34 21.29
CA ALA A 10 -48.91 43.29 20.53
C ALA A 10 -48.01 43.82 19.38
N LEU A 11 -48.50 44.87 18.66
CA LEU A 11 -47.66 45.50 17.63
C LEU A 11 -46.44 46.26 18.23
N SER A 12 -46.58 46.89 19.39
CA SER A 12 -45.49 47.56 20.06
C SER A 12 -44.46 46.59 20.62
N LEU A 13 -44.88 45.40 21.05
CA LEU A 13 -43.94 44.32 21.47
C LEU A 13 -43.23 43.68 20.26
N CYS A 14 -43.90 43.53 19.11
CA CYS A 14 -43.27 43.04 17.89
C CYS A 14 -42.26 44.06 17.31
N ILE A 15 -42.52 45.38 17.42
CA ILE A 15 -41.61 46.42 16.95
C ILE A 15 -40.43 46.61 17.97
N ALA A 16 -40.64 46.41 19.26
CA ALA A 16 -39.58 46.38 20.24
C ALA A 16 -38.66 45.17 20.16
N SER A 17 -39.19 44.02 19.71
CA SER A 17 -38.40 42.81 19.40
C SER A 17 -37.60 42.91 18.09
N SER A 18 -38.02 43.76 17.14
CA SER A 18 -37.28 43.97 15.90
C SER A 18 -36.23 45.06 15.98
N CYS A 19 -36.14 45.77 17.10
CA CYS A 19 -35.05 46.71 17.41
C CYS A 19 -33.97 46.14 18.36
N LEU A 20 -34.03 44.86 18.71
CA LEU A 20 -32.83 44.17 19.09
C LEU A 20 -31.99 44.01 17.82
N THR A 21 -31.12 45.01 17.59
CA THR A 21 -29.98 44.86 16.70
C THR A 21 -29.33 43.53 17.08
N LEU A 22 -29.61 42.50 16.30
CA LEU A 22 -28.65 41.45 16.08
C LEU A 22 -27.39 42.21 15.57
N THR A 23 -26.53 42.65 16.46
CA THR A 23 -25.14 42.76 16.18
C THR A 23 -24.78 41.30 15.85
N ALA A 24 -24.93 40.94 14.57
CA ALA A 24 -24.15 39.88 14.03
C ALA A 24 -22.72 40.29 14.34
N TYR A 25 -22.18 39.77 15.44
CA TYR A 25 -20.74 39.64 15.56
C TYR A 25 -20.36 38.87 14.30
N ALA A 26 -19.87 39.57 13.29
CA ALA A 26 -19.09 38.92 12.25
C ALA A 26 -18.00 38.21 13.04
N LYS A 27 -18.11 36.87 13.17
CA LYS A 27 -17.04 36.09 13.76
C LYS A 27 -15.81 36.48 12.95
N GLU A 28 -14.86 37.16 13.56
CA GLU A 28 -13.60 37.48 12.89
C GLU A 28 -13.06 36.16 12.32
N ASN A 29 -12.59 36.20 11.09
CA ASN A 29 -11.97 35.04 10.49
C ASN A 29 -10.84 34.58 11.40
N THR A 30 -10.77 33.29 11.70
CA THR A 30 -9.64 32.72 12.43
C THR A 30 -8.37 32.97 11.60
N THR A 31 -7.33 33.53 12.24
CA THR A 31 -6.08 33.89 11.55
C THR A 31 -4.97 32.89 11.88
N LEU A 32 -4.30 32.37 10.86
CA LEU A 32 -3.03 31.66 10.97
C LEU A 32 -1.90 32.66 10.66
N ALA A 33 -1.11 33.01 11.66
CA ALA A 33 0.10 33.80 11.49
C ALA A 33 1.31 32.89 11.30
N ILE A 34 2.10 33.16 10.28
CA ILE A 34 3.31 32.40 9.92
C ILE A 34 4.47 33.38 9.86
N ASN A 35 5.39 33.32 10.85
CA ASN A 35 6.53 34.21 10.95
C ASN A 35 7.82 33.47 10.63
N LYS A 36 8.69 34.07 9.85
CA LYS A 36 10.00 33.51 9.52
C LYS A 36 10.89 33.33 10.76
N SER A 37 10.71 34.13 11.78
CA SER A 37 11.43 34.01 13.05
C SER A 37 11.05 32.78 13.87
N ASP A 38 9.94 32.13 13.53
CA ASP A 38 9.38 30.98 14.25
C ASP A 38 9.78 29.63 13.62
N ILE A 39 10.76 29.64 12.71
CA ILE A 39 11.40 28.42 12.21
C ILE A 39 12.04 27.69 13.39
N SER A 40 11.74 26.41 13.56
CA SER A 40 12.04 25.65 14.76
C SER A 40 13.14 24.62 14.54
N HIS A 41 12.92 23.65 13.68
CA HIS A 41 13.80 22.50 13.48
C HIS A 41 13.75 22.00 12.03
N GLU A 42 14.72 21.18 11.65
CA GLU A 42 14.74 20.50 10.38
C GLU A 42 13.67 19.40 10.33
N VAL A 43 12.95 19.31 9.23
CA VAL A 43 12.04 18.19 8.96
C VAL A 43 12.86 16.98 8.58
N SER A 44 12.57 15.83 9.18
CA SER A 44 13.25 14.59 8.83
C SER A 44 13.17 14.30 7.33
N PRO A 45 14.28 14.09 6.64
CA PRO A 45 14.28 13.70 5.23
C PRO A 45 13.67 12.32 5.01
N MET A 46 13.53 11.52 6.09
CA MET A 46 12.95 10.19 6.10
C MET A 46 11.47 10.17 6.54
N LEU A 47 10.81 11.33 6.66
CA LEU A 47 9.51 11.42 7.33
C LEU A 47 8.41 10.57 6.69
N PHE A 48 8.31 10.52 5.36
CA PHE A 48 7.23 9.81 4.66
C PHE A 48 7.76 8.66 3.80
N GLY A 49 7.47 7.45 4.20
CA GLY A 49 7.81 6.23 3.48
C GLY A 49 6.59 5.40 3.10
N VAL A 50 6.85 4.21 2.59
CA VAL A 50 5.83 3.21 2.23
C VAL A 50 6.23 1.88 2.84
N SER A 51 5.26 1.17 3.41
CA SER A 51 5.44 -0.21 3.84
C SER A 51 4.87 -1.16 2.80
N LEU A 52 5.67 -2.12 2.36
CA LEU A 52 5.28 -3.18 1.45
C LEU A 52 5.31 -4.52 2.19
N GLU A 53 4.17 -5.14 2.26
CA GLU A 53 3.96 -6.42 2.92
C GLU A 53 3.15 -7.34 2.03
N ASP A 54 3.54 -8.62 1.92
CA ASP A 54 2.80 -9.59 1.09
C ASP A 54 1.56 -10.10 1.83
N VAL A 55 0.57 -9.23 1.91
CA VAL A 55 -0.78 -9.47 2.44
C VAL A 55 -1.80 -9.15 1.37
N SER A 56 -2.97 -9.77 1.39
CA SER A 56 -4.06 -9.46 0.44
C SER A 56 -3.62 -9.58 -1.04
N TYR A 57 -2.72 -10.51 -1.34
CA TYR A 57 -2.11 -10.68 -2.68
C TYR A 57 -1.41 -9.42 -3.20
N SER A 58 -0.80 -8.64 -2.32
CA SER A 58 -0.12 -7.40 -2.70
C SER A 58 1.15 -7.64 -3.53
N CYS A 59 1.86 -8.73 -3.31
CA CYS A 59 3.01 -9.16 -4.12
C CYS A 59 2.62 -10.18 -5.17
N ASP A 60 2.34 -11.43 -4.79
CA ASP A 60 1.85 -12.45 -5.71
C ASP A 60 0.41 -12.12 -6.16
N GLY A 61 0.18 -12.01 -7.47
CA GLY A 61 -1.11 -11.58 -8.04
C GLY A 61 -1.34 -10.07 -8.01
N GLY A 62 -0.38 -9.32 -7.44
CA GLY A 62 -0.37 -7.86 -7.33
C GLY A 62 0.86 -7.26 -7.99
N LEU A 63 1.84 -6.83 -7.18
CA LEU A 63 3.05 -6.14 -7.65
C LEU A 63 3.88 -7.00 -8.62
N VAL A 64 4.00 -8.30 -8.36
CA VAL A 64 4.65 -9.25 -9.28
C VAL A 64 3.78 -9.44 -10.53
N SER A 65 4.38 -9.32 -11.71
CA SER A 65 3.65 -9.34 -12.97
C SER A 65 3.18 -10.73 -13.43
N ASN A 66 3.58 -11.80 -12.74
CA ASN A 66 3.16 -13.17 -13.08
C ASN A 66 1.67 -13.37 -12.77
N LEU A 67 0.90 -13.72 -13.81
CA LEU A 67 -0.54 -13.95 -13.71
C LEU A 67 -0.90 -15.37 -13.19
N VAL A 68 0.08 -16.27 -13.09
CA VAL A 68 -0.13 -17.68 -12.71
C VAL A 68 -0.08 -17.81 -11.20
N ASN A 69 -1.20 -18.22 -10.60
CA ASN A 69 -1.28 -18.55 -9.19
C ASN A 69 -0.79 -20.01 -8.96
N ASN A 70 -0.21 -20.28 -7.79
CA ASN A 70 0.32 -21.61 -7.47
C ASN A 70 1.20 -22.18 -8.61
N ASN A 71 2.17 -21.37 -9.00
CA ASN A 71 2.99 -21.59 -10.18
C ASN A 71 3.90 -22.83 -10.12
N SER A 72 4.07 -23.41 -8.93
CA SER A 72 4.97 -24.56 -8.65
C SER A 72 4.33 -25.65 -7.80
N PHE A 73 3.01 -25.68 -7.66
CA PHE A 73 2.27 -26.74 -6.95
C PHE A 73 2.67 -26.95 -5.47
N GLU A 74 3.11 -25.87 -4.80
CA GLU A 74 3.64 -25.92 -3.43
C GLU A 74 2.60 -25.63 -2.33
N PHE A 75 1.30 -25.47 -2.67
CA PHE A 75 0.27 -25.26 -1.67
C PHE A 75 0.07 -26.50 -0.81
N ALA A 76 0.26 -26.36 0.51
CA ALA A 76 0.32 -27.49 1.43
C ALA A 76 -1.00 -28.25 1.53
N THR A 77 -2.14 -27.55 1.55
CA THR A 77 -3.47 -28.16 1.73
C THR A 77 -4.14 -28.54 0.41
N ASN A 78 -3.82 -27.85 -0.67
CA ASN A 78 -4.35 -28.10 -2.00
C ASN A 78 -3.28 -27.83 -3.06
N PRO A 79 -2.38 -28.78 -3.34
CA PRO A 79 -1.29 -28.55 -4.29
C PRO A 79 -1.72 -28.22 -5.71
N GLU A 80 -2.93 -28.60 -6.13
CA GLU A 80 -3.51 -28.28 -7.45
C GLU A 80 -4.42 -27.00 -7.41
N TYR A 81 -4.32 -26.20 -6.33
CA TYR A 81 -5.09 -24.95 -6.22
C TYR A 81 -4.88 -24.05 -7.45
N ALA A 82 -5.95 -23.43 -7.95
CA ALA A 82 -6.02 -22.62 -9.16
C ALA A 82 -5.81 -23.38 -10.49
N TRP A 83 -5.56 -24.68 -10.46
CA TRP A 83 -5.39 -25.52 -11.65
C TRP A 83 -6.63 -26.35 -11.94
N SER A 84 -6.88 -26.59 -13.21
CA SER A 84 -7.89 -27.52 -13.72
C SER A 84 -7.33 -28.38 -14.84
N PHE A 85 -7.86 -29.61 -14.98
CA PHE A 85 -7.31 -30.63 -15.86
C PHE A 85 -8.44 -31.27 -16.67
N ASP A 86 -8.27 -31.35 -17.98
CA ASP A 86 -9.21 -31.98 -18.88
C ASP A 86 -8.47 -32.89 -19.87
N GLY A 87 -8.93 -34.16 -20.00
CA GLY A 87 -8.33 -35.11 -20.90
C GLY A 87 -6.92 -35.59 -20.54
N VAL A 88 -6.43 -35.32 -19.35
CA VAL A 88 -5.15 -35.78 -18.79
C VAL A 88 -5.37 -36.49 -17.46
N SER A 89 -4.41 -37.32 -17.05
CA SER A 89 -4.32 -37.80 -15.66
C SER A 89 -3.13 -37.15 -14.98
N THR A 90 -3.34 -36.63 -13.77
CA THR A 90 -2.37 -35.85 -13.05
C THR A 90 -2.13 -36.36 -11.65
N VAL A 91 -0.96 -36.05 -11.10
CA VAL A 91 -0.63 -36.23 -9.68
C VAL A 91 0.54 -35.36 -9.31
N VAL A 92 0.41 -34.59 -8.21
CA VAL A 92 1.53 -33.85 -7.62
C VAL A 92 2.53 -34.83 -7.03
N SER A 93 3.79 -34.69 -7.39
CA SER A 93 4.90 -35.54 -6.95
C SER A 93 6.06 -34.71 -6.41
N LYS A 94 6.86 -35.34 -5.55
CA LYS A 94 8.11 -34.77 -4.99
C LYS A 94 9.34 -35.61 -5.31
N GLU A 95 9.21 -36.55 -6.22
CA GLU A 95 10.30 -37.47 -6.60
C GLU A 95 11.22 -36.84 -7.66
N ASN A 96 12.49 -36.61 -7.31
CA ASN A 96 13.47 -35.93 -8.19
C ASN A 96 12.98 -34.59 -8.73
N PRO A 97 12.66 -33.61 -7.80
CA PRO A 97 12.16 -32.30 -8.15
C PRO A 97 13.20 -31.46 -8.89
N ILE A 98 12.83 -30.24 -9.25
CA ILE A 98 13.74 -29.27 -9.84
C ILE A 98 14.87 -28.90 -8.85
N CYS A 99 14.53 -28.73 -7.57
CA CYS A 99 15.48 -28.59 -6.47
C CYS A 99 14.83 -28.94 -5.12
N ALA A 100 15.62 -28.95 -4.04
CA ALA A 100 15.12 -29.26 -2.70
C ALA A 100 14.25 -28.15 -2.10
N ALA A 101 14.46 -26.89 -2.49
CA ALA A 101 13.70 -25.74 -2.01
C ALA A 101 12.31 -25.65 -2.68
N ASN A 102 12.18 -26.19 -3.90
CA ASN A 102 10.95 -26.26 -4.68
C ASN A 102 10.67 -27.74 -5.02
N PRO A 103 10.13 -28.52 -4.06
CA PRO A 103 10.08 -29.98 -4.15
C PRO A 103 8.89 -30.52 -4.95
N SER A 104 7.83 -29.73 -5.17
CA SER A 104 6.61 -30.22 -5.81
C SER A 104 6.59 -29.94 -7.30
N TYR A 105 5.95 -30.81 -8.06
CA TYR A 105 5.68 -30.61 -9.49
C TYR A 105 4.46 -31.43 -9.90
N GLU A 106 3.82 -31.09 -11.03
CA GLU A 106 2.73 -31.87 -11.60
C GLU A 106 3.25 -32.93 -12.58
N LEU A 107 2.96 -34.22 -12.31
CA LEU A 107 3.18 -35.31 -13.24
C LEU A 107 1.93 -35.47 -14.09
N ILE A 108 2.04 -35.20 -15.38
CA ILE A 108 0.95 -35.21 -16.34
C ILE A 108 1.10 -36.44 -17.27
N LYS A 109 0.05 -37.23 -17.39
CA LYS A 109 -0.05 -38.32 -18.38
C LYS A 109 -1.12 -37.98 -19.42
N VAL A 110 -0.72 -37.98 -20.69
CA VAL A 110 -1.54 -37.64 -21.84
C VAL A 110 -1.85 -38.93 -22.65
N ASP A 111 -3.11 -39.08 -23.07
CA ASP A 111 -3.57 -40.11 -24.01
C ASP A 111 -4.36 -39.42 -25.14
N GLY A 112 -3.65 -39.07 -26.19
CA GLY A 112 -4.16 -38.34 -27.36
C GLY A 112 -4.18 -36.82 -27.19
N LYS A 113 -5.10 -36.28 -26.42
CA LYS A 113 -5.26 -34.83 -26.26
C LYS A 113 -5.76 -34.47 -24.86
N GLY A 114 -5.19 -33.42 -24.26
CA GLY A 114 -5.68 -32.89 -23.01
C GLY A 114 -5.18 -31.46 -22.73
N THR A 115 -5.78 -30.82 -21.76
CA THR A 115 -5.52 -29.41 -21.39
C THR A 115 -5.31 -29.27 -19.89
N VAL A 116 -4.37 -28.45 -19.53
CA VAL A 116 -4.12 -28.00 -18.15
C VAL A 116 -4.31 -26.49 -18.12
N GLU A 117 -5.17 -25.99 -17.23
CA GLU A 117 -5.51 -24.57 -17.18
C GLU A 117 -5.24 -23.98 -15.80
N ASN A 118 -4.69 -22.76 -15.77
CA ASN A 118 -4.55 -21.95 -14.57
C ASN A 118 -5.50 -20.75 -14.62
N ASN A 119 -6.28 -20.60 -13.55
CA ASN A 119 -7.31 -19.57 -13.47
C ASN A 119 -6.82 -18.26 -12.80
N GLY A 120 -5.51 -18.12 -12.53
CA GLY A 120 -4.93 -16.95 -11.86
C GLY A 120 -5.29 -16.86 -10.38
N PHE A 121 -5.39 -15.65 -9.88
CA PHE A 121 -5.66 -15.35 -8.46
C PHE A 121 -7.16 -15.16 -8.20
N THR A 122 -7.96 -16.16 -8.55
CA THR A 122 -9.42 -16.18 -8.36
C THR A 122 -9.80 -16.46 -6.91
N GLU A 123 -10.92 -15.86 -6.45
CA GLU A 123 -11.55 -16.30 -5.20
C GLU A 123 -12.03 -17.75 -5.31
N ILE A 124 -11.75 -18.53 -4.27
CA ILE A 124 -12.38 -19.84 -4.12
C ILE A 124 -13.72 -19.66 -3.42
N TYR A 125 -14.79 -19.99 -4.14
CA TYR A 125 -16.12 -20.04 -3.53
C TYR A 125 -16.23 -21.23 -2.55
N LYS A 126 -16.90 -20.99 -1.42
CA LYS A 126 -17.12 -21.84 -0.23
C LYS A 126 -17.58 -23.31 -0.45
N ASN A 127 -17.56 -23.87 -1.63
CA ASN A 127 -18.12 -25.19 -1.94
C ASN A 127 -17.18 -26.17 -2.64
N ASN A 128 -15.87 -26.03 -2.51
CA ASN A 128 -14.88 -26.97 -3.10
C ASN A 128 -15.11 -27.33 -4.58
N SER A 129 -15.87 -26.55 -5.31
CA SER A 129 -15.98 -26.69 -6.74
C SER A 129 -15.26 -25.52 -7.39
N TYR A 130 -14.08 -25.80 -7.94
CA TYR A 130 -13.41 -24.94 -8.91
C TYR A 130 -14.36 -24.72 -10.07
N LYS A 131 -15.27 -23.79 -9.93
CA LYS A 131 -16.04 -23.29 -11.04
C LYS A 131 -15.56 -21.89 -11.25
N TYR A 132 -14.81 -21.71 -12.33
CA TYR A 132 -14.66 -20.45 -12.99
C TYR A 132 -16.02 -19.73 -12.93
N SER A 133 -16.15 -18.86 -11.97
CA SER A 133 -17.38 -18.09 -11.83
C SER A 133 -17.27 -16.87 -12.74
N LYS A 134 -17.81 -16.96 -13.93
CA LYS A 134 -18.13 -15.80 -14.79
C LYS A 134 -18.99 -14.73 -14.10
N LYS A 135 -19.11 -14.77 -12.78
CA LYS A 135 -20.09 -13.96 -12.03
C LYS A 135 -19.59 -12.67 -11.45
N SER A 136 -18.31 -12.45 -11.32
CA SER A 136 -17.86 -11.09 -11.05
C SER A 136 -17.48 -10.41 -12.36
N ALA A 137 -18.46 -9.98 -13.13
CA ALA A 137 -18.25 -9.10 -14.28
C ALA A 137 -17.59 -7.75 -13.92
N GLU A 138 -17.03 -7.63 -12.73
CA GLU A 138 -16.50 -6.38 -12.17
C GLU A 138 -15.01 -6.44 -11.83
N THR A 139 -14.39 -7.62 -11.72
CA THR A 139 -12.96 -7.76 -11.39
C THR A 139 -12.28 -8.86 -12.20
N ALA A 140 -11.09 -8.58 -12.71
CA ALA A 140 -10.30 -9.50 -13.49
C ALA A 140 -9.34 -10.30 -12.60
N ASP A 141 -9.42 -11.62 -12.65
CA ASP A 141 -8.59 -12.54 -11.87
C ASP A 141 -7.35 -12.98 -12.65
N MET A 142 -7.52 -13.39 -13.93
CA MET A 142 -6.45 -13.44 -14.92
C MET A 142 -6.90 -12.59 -16.11
N GLY A 143 -6.58 -11.30 -16.06
CA GLY A 143 -7.00 -10.33 -17.06
C GLY A 143 -6.00 -10.14 -18.18
N PHE A 144 -6.47 -10.21 -19.41
CA PHE A 144 -5.67 -9.95 -20.61
C PHE A 144 -5.99 -8.58 -21.17
N LYS A 145 -4.97 -7.82 -21.59
CA LYS A 145 -5.11 -6.50 -22.21
C LYS A 145 -4.92 -6.59 -23.73
N SER A 146 -5.81 -5.93 -24.46
CA SER A 146 -5.78 -5.88 -25.92
C SER A 146 -4.45 -5.35 -26.46
N GLY A 147 -3.86 -6.10 -27.39
CA GLY A 147 -2.60 -5.73 -28.03
C GLY A 147 -1.34 -6.06 -27.22
N VAL A 148 -1.47 -6.44 -25.94
CA VAL A 148 -0.34 -6.84 -25.10
C VAL A 148 0.13 -8.22 -25.47
N THR A 149 1.45 -8.39 -25.54
CA THR A 149 2.12 -9.68 -25.72
C THR A 149 2.56 -10.18 -24.34
N TYR A 150 2.32 -11.46 -24.07
CA TYR A 150 2.70 -12.14 -22.83
C TYR A 150 3.83 -13.14 -23.11
N ASN A 151 4.83 -13.16 -22.25
CA ASN A 151 5.86 -14.18 -22.17
C ASN A 151 5.34 -15.32 -21.32
N PHE A 152 5.13 -16.48 -21.92
CA PHE A 152 4.93 -17.75 -21.23
C PHE A 152 6.27 -18.44 -21.02
N SER A 153 6.47 -19.04 -19.84
CA SER A 153 7.54 -20.02 -19.63
C SER A 153 7.11 -21.05 -18.58
N CYS A 154 7.69 -22.23 -18.66
CA CYS A 154 7.59 -23.26 -17.63
C CYS A 154 8.82 -24.16 -17.67
N TYR A 155 9.04 -24.92 -16.61
CA TYR A 155 9.97 -26.04 -16.64
C TYR A 155 9.23 -27.33 -16.94
N VAL A 156 9.78 -28.10 -17.85
CA VAL A 156 9.29 -29.47 -18.21
C VAL A 156 10.41 -30.47 -18.11
N LYS A 157 10.03 -31.69 -17.69
CA LYS A 157 10.93 -32.83 -17.72
C LYS A 157 10.21 -33.98 -18.42
N ASN A 158 10.71 -34.36 -19.60
CA ASN A 158 10.10 -35.40 -20.40
C ASN A 158 10.46 -36.79 -19.85
N VAL A 159 9.47 -37.57 -19.47
CA VAL A 159 9.63 -38.99 -19.08
C VAL A 159 9.58 -39.86 -20.29
N ASP A 160 8.46 -39.87 -21.01
CA ASP A 160 8.23 -40.63 -22.23
C ASP A 160 7.18 -40.00 -23.17
N TYR A 161 6.89 -38.70 -22.96
CA TYR A 161 5.93 -37.98 -23.79
C TYR A 161 6.45 -37.77 -25.21
N ASP A 162 5.62 -38.18 -26.19
CA ASP A 162 5.81 -37.92 -27.60
C ASP A 162 4.63 -37.15 -28.17
N GLY A 163 4.81 -35.86 -28.34
CA GLY A 163 3.74 -34.96 -28.74
C GLY A 163 4.14 -33.51 -28.79
N LYS A 164 3.12 -32.64 -28.95
CA LYS A 164 3.25 -31.20 -29.01
C LYS A 164 2.71 -30.58 -27.74
N ILE A 165 3.36 -29.48 -27.33
CA ILE A 165 2.86 -28.58 -26.27
C ILE A 165 2.51 -27.26 -26.95
N SER A 166 1.31 -26.76 -26.71
CA SER A 166 0.85 -25.44 -27.18
C SER A 166 0.21 -24.67 -26.05
N ILE A 167 0.11 -23.35 -26.18
CA ILE A 167 -0.58 -22.50 -25.23
C ILE A 167 -1.65 -21.68 -25.93
N TYR A 168 -2.67 -21.30 -25.19
CA TYR A 168 -3.63 -20.27 -25.59
C TYR A 168 -4.17 -19.55 -24.34
N LEU A 169 -4.70 -18.32 -24.58
CA LEU A 169 -5.41 -17.58 -23.55
C LEU A 169 -6.88 -17.98 -23.65
N ASP A 170 -7.38 -18.74 -22.67
CA ASP A 170 -8.77 -19.21 -22.71
C ASP A 170 -9.73 -18.09 -22.30
N SER A 171 -10.03 -17.25 -23.25
CA SER A 171 -11.07 -16.21 -23.18
C SER A 171 -11.87 -16.20 -24.46
N LYS A 172 -13.01 -15.49 -24.46
CA LYS A 172 -13.95 -15.49 -25.58
C LYS A 172 -13.32 -15.18 -26.94
N SER A 173 -12.39 -14.20 -26.97
CA SER A 173 -11.79 -13.71 -28.22
C SER A 173 -10.38 -14.22 -28.48
N ASN A 174 -9.74 -14.92 -27.53
CA ASN A 174 -8.33 -15.32 -27.62
C ASN A 174 -8.14 -16.83 -27.79
N LYS A 175 -9.10 -17.67 -27.41
CA LYS A 175 -8.96 -19.14 -27.35
C LYS A 175 -8.56 -19.82 -28.67
N ASP A 176 -8.81 -19.18 -29.80
CA ASP A 176 -8.45 -19.70 -31.12
C ASP A 176 -7.01 -19.30 -31.53
N ASN A 177 -6.35 -18.43 -30.75
CA ASN A 177 -4.96 -18.05 -30.95
C ASN A 177 -4.03 -19.06 -30.23
N ILE A 178 -3.83 -20.22 -30.87
CA ILE A 178 -3.01 -21.30 -30.29
C ILE A 178 -1.57 -21.14 -30.76
N VAL A 179 -0.63 -21.06 -29.83
CA VAL A 179 0.80 -20.93 -30.08
C VAL A 179 1.52 -22.19 -29.65
N GLN A 180 2.20 -22.85 -30.60
CA GLN A 180 3.04 -24.00 -30.29
C GLN A 180 4.30 -23.56 -29.52
N VAL A 181 4.56 -24.19 -28.38
CA VAL A 181 5.77 -23.99 -27.61
C VAL A 181 6.90 -24.84 -28.20
N PRO A 182 8.08 -24.25 -28.48
CA PRO A 182 9.22 -25.04 -28.97
C PRO A 182 9.70 -26.02 -27.90
N THR A 183 9.76 -27.29 -28.22
CA THR A 183 10.19 -28.40 -27.33
C THR A 183 11.44 -29.13 -27.82
N THR A 184 12.08 -28.63 -28.87
CA THR A 184 13.25 -29.28 -29.50
C THR A 184 14.47 -29.40 -28.60
N THR A 185 14.52 -28.63 -27.50
CA THR A 185 15.60 -28.64 -26.51
C THR A 185 15.30 -29.49 -25.28
N VAL A 186 14.08 -30.04 -25.16
CA VAL A 186 13.67 -30.81 -24.00
C VAL A 186 14.36 -32.17 -23.99
N GLY A 187 15.31 -32.32 -23.06
CA GLY A 187 15.99 -33.58 -22.81
C GLY A 187 15.12 -34.60 -22.09
N LYS A 188 15.39 -35.89 -22.32
CA LYS A 188 14.72 -36.97 -21.59
C LYS A 188 15.23 -37.02 -20.16
N ASN A 189 14.30 -36.98 -19.18
CA ASN A 189 14.60 -36.99 -17.74
C ASN A 189 15.46 -35.79 -17.22
N GLU A 190 15.47 -34.66 -17.92
CA GLU A 190 16.15 -33.43 -17.52
C GLU A 190 15.15 -32.30 -17.47
N TRP A 191 15.20 -31.49 -16.40
CA TRP A 191 14.42 -30.29 -16.31
C TRP A 191 14.89 -29.24 -17.32
N THR A 192 14.01 -28.79 -18.18
CA THR A 192 14.31 -27.84 -19.24
C THR A 192 13.28 -26.72 -19.22
N LYS A 193 13.74 -25.44 -19.19
CA LYS A 193 12.86 -24.30 -19.35
C LYS A 193 12.45 -24.15 -20.81
N ILE A 194 11.14 -24.12 -21.06
CA ILE A 194 10.57 -23.81 -22.37
C ILE A 194 9.79 -22.50 -22.31
N SER A 195 9.68 -21.79 -23.44
CA SER A 195 8.99 -20.52 -23.49
C SER A 195 8.36 -20.26 -24.86
N ALA A 196 7.33 -19.41 -24.85
CA ALA A 196 6.69 -18.87 -26.05
C ALA A 196 6.08 -17.51 -25.76
N GLN A 197 5.77 -16.76 -26.81
CA GLN A 197 5.04 -15.50 -26.68
C GLN A 197 3.65 -15.63 -27.28
N ILE A 198 2.66 -15.05 -26.58
CA ILE A 198 1.29 -15.01 -27.02
C ILE A 198 0.72 -13.61 -26.89
N LYS A 199 -0.02 -13.15 -27.92
CA LYS A 199 -0.60 -11.81 -27.96
C LYS A 199 -2.10 -11.87 -27.70
N SER A 200 -2.61 -11.06 -26.77
CA SER A 200 -4.04 -10.88 -26.58
C SER A 200 -4.66 -9.97 -27.65
N SER A 201 -5.82 -10.34 -28.13
CA SER A 201 -6.62 -9.58 -29.10
C SER A 201 -7.64 -8.66 -28.46
N SER A 202 -7.93 -8.81 -27.16
CA SER A 202 -9.01 -8.08 -26.45
C SER A 202 -8.72 -7.92 -24.99
N ASP A 203 -9.43 -6.95 -24.37
CA ASP A 203 -9.47 -6.78 -22.90
C ASP A 203 -10.52 -7.76 -22.36
N GLU A 204 -10.08 -8.89 -21.81
CA GLU A 204 -10.96 -9.98 -21.33
C GLU A 204 -10.34 -10.71 -20.14
N ASP A 205 -11.22 -11.20 -19.27
CA ASP A 205 -10.83 -12.19 -18.26
C ASP A 205 -10.78 -13.59 -18.89
N GLY A 206 -9.86 -14.41 -18.38
CA GLY A 206 -9.67 -15.76 -18.89
C GLY A 206 -8.79 -16.62 -18.00
N ALA A 207 -8.20 -17.63 -18.61
CA ALA A 207 -7.24 -18.54 -18.02
C ALA A 207 -6.05 -18.76 -18.96
N LEU A 208 -4.91 -19.18 -18.41
CA LEU A 208 -3.81 -19.73 -19.20
C LEU A 208 -4.09 -21.21 -19.44
N ALA A 209 -4.20 -21.62 -20.70
CA ALA A 209 -4.34 -23.02 -21.08
C ALA A 209 -3.07 -23.57 -21.72
N ILE A 210 -2.62 -24.73 -21.25
CA ILE A 210 -1.50 -25.51 -21.80
C ILE A 210 -2.11 -26.76 -22.43
N LEU A 211 -2.02 -26.86 -23.75
CA LEU A 211 -2.59 -27.95 -24.56
C LEU A 211 -1.51 -28.98 -24.91
N PHE A 212 -1.80 -30.21 -24.61
CA PHE A 212 -0.98 -31.37 -24.95
C PHE A 212 -1.65 -32.19 -26.05
N GLU A 213 -0.92 -32.49 -27.11
CA GLU A 213 -1.38 -33.36 -28.21
C GLU A 213 -0.33 -34.43 -28.48
N GLY A 214 -0.58 -35.68 -28.02
CA GLY A 214 0.39 -36.78 -28.07
C GLY A 214 0.11 -37.82 -27.01
N ASN A 215 1.11 -38.67 -26.71
CA ASN A 215 0.98 -39.75 -25.74
C ASN A 215 2.22 -39.79 -24.83
N GLY A 216 2.01 -40.27 -23.60
CA GLY A 216 3.09 -40.43 -22.62
C GLY A 216 3.00 -39.49 -21.46
N SER A 217 4.08 -39.36 -20.70
CA SER A 217 4.12 -38.64 -19.44
C SER A 217 5.22 -37.58 -19.45
N LEU A 218 4.94 -36.46 -18.80
CA LEU A 218 5.90 -35.38 -18.54
C LEU A 218 5.64 -34.75 -17.16
N GLN A 219 6.63 -34.06 -16.65
CA GLN A 219 6.56 -33.30 -15.42
C GLN A 219 6.52 -31.81 -15.77
N LEU A 220 5.70 -31.04 -15.06
CA LEU A 220 5.50 -29.58 -15.25
C LEU A 220 5.73 -28.85 -13.94
N ASP A 221 6.46 -27.73 -14.00
CA ASP A 221 6.76 -26.90 -12.83
C ASP A 221 7.05 -25.45 -13.22
N CYS A 222 7.05 -24.53 -12.24
CA CYS A 222 7.45 -23.12 -12.36
C CYS A 222 6.82 -22.41 -13.57
N VAL A 223 5.50 -22.45 -13.67
CA VAL A 223 4.76 -21.86 -14.77
C VAL A 223 4.64 -20.36 -14.61
N SER A 224 4.88 -19.60 -15.66
CA SER A 224 4.85 -18.14 -15.65
C SER A 224 4.17 -17.56 -16.89
N LEU A 225 3.40 -16.49 -16.71
CA LEU A 225 2.80 -15.69 -17.77
C LEU A 225 2.88 -14.20 -17.39
N CYS A 226 3.81 -13.47 -18.00
CA CYS A 226 4.07 -12.05 -17.70
C CYS A 226 3.95 -11.20 -18.97
N ALA A 227 3.43 -9.98 -18.88
CA ALA A 227 3.45 -9.04 -19.99
C ALA A 227 4.90 -8.69 -20.38
N VAL A 228 5.18 -8.58 -21.69
CA VAL A 228 6.55 -8.31 -22.17
C VAL A 228 7.05 -6.91 -21.83
N ASP A 229 6.15 -5.98 -21.55
CA ASP A 229 6.40 -4.58 -21.20
C ASP A 229 6.27 -4.31 -19.68
N SER A 230 6.30 -5.36 -18.86
CA SER A 230 6.33 -5.22 -17.40
C SER A 230 7.58 -4.48 -16.94
N TYR A 231 7.48 -3.82 -15.79
CA TYR A 231 8.60 -3.09 -15.17
C TYR A 231 9.78 -4.04 -14.94
N GLY A 232 10.97 -3.60 -15.29
CA GLY A 232 12.20 -4.41 -15.21
C GLY A 232 12.38 -5.41 -16.35
N ALA A 233 11.43 -5.55 -17.28
CA ALA A 233 11.56 -6.49 -18.40
C ALA A 233 12.73 -6.13 -19.31
N GLY A 234 13.70 -7.04 -19.42
CA GLY A 234 14.92 -6.84 -20.21
C GLY A 234 16.02 -6.05 -19.49
N ASP A 235 15.80 -5.63 -18.27
CA ASP A 235 16.82 -5.03 -17.41
C ASP A 235 17.59 -6.13 -16.66
N GLY A 236 18.93 -6.06 -16.69
CA GLY A 236 19.80 -7.03 -16.01
C GLY A 236 19.71 -7.03 -14.49
N HIS A 237 19.28 -5.92 -13.89
CA HIS A 237 19.05 -5.79 -12.45
C HIS A 237 17.77 -6.52 -12.02
N TRP A 238 16.76 -6.57 -12.90
CA TRP A 238 15.52 -7.32 -12.71
C TRP A 238 15.58 -8.72 -13.36
N LYS A 239 16.60 -9.49 -12.98
CA LYS A 239 16.97 -10.73 -13.67
C LYS A 239 15.94 -11.84 -13.61
N TYR A 240 15.21 -11.95 -12.51
CA TYR A 240 14.35 -13.10 -12.22
C TYR A 240 12.86 -12.77 -12.15
N VAL A 241 12.52 -11.53 -11.84
CA VAL A 241 11.16 -11.07 -11.61
C VAL A 241 10.90 -9.80 -12.39
N THR A 242 9.67 -9.62 -12.82
CA THR A 242 9.19 -8.35 -13.38
C THR A 242 7.95 -7.90 -12.62
N LEU A 243 7.72 -6.58 -12.56
CA LEU A 243 6.65 -6.01 -11.79
C LEU A 243 5.58 -5.37 -12.68
N ARG A 244 4.40 -5.13 -12.11
CA ARG A 244 3.32 -4.37 -12.76
C ARG A 244 3.66 -2.88 -12.76
N ASN A 245 3.69 -2.27 -13.96
CA ASN A 245 4.00 -0.85 -14.15
C ASN A 245 3.06 0.06 -13.34
N ASP A 246 1.76 -0.20 -13.36
CA ASP A 246 0.75 0.62 -12.68
C ASP A 246 0.92 0.62 -11.16
N MET A 247 1.35 -0.49 -10.57
CA MET A 247 1.60 -0.60 -9.14
C MET A 247 2.93 0.06 -8.74
N VAL A 248 3.99 -0.11 -9.55
CA VAL A 248 5.25 0.62 -9.34
C VAL A 248 5.03 2.13 -9.46
N ASP A 249 4.26 2.58 -10.45
CA ASP A 249 3.90 3.99 -10.61
C ASP A 249 3.11 4.52 -9.40
N ALA A 250 2.23 3.70 -8.80
CA ALA A 250 1.51 4.07 -7.59
C ALA A 250 2.47 4.35 -6.41
N ILE A 251 3.50 3.52 -6.22
CA ILE A 251 4.52 3.75 -5.19
C ILE A 251 5.37 4.98 -5.55
N LYS A 252 5.85 5.06 -6.78
CA LYS A 252 6.71 6.15 -7.28
C LYS A 252 6.06 7.52 -7.13
N ASN A 253 4.75 7.63 -7.36
CA ASN A 253 4.01 8.88 -7.22
C ASN A 253 4.01 9.41 -5.78
N LEU A 254 4.05 8.52 -4.78
CA LEU A 254 4.18 8.88 -3.38
C LEU A 254 5.56 9.44 -3.04
N LYS A 255 6.58 9.28 -3.89
CA LYS A 255 7.98 9.67 -3.65
C LYS A 255 8.46 9.25 -2.24
N PRO A 256 8.39 7.96 -1.93
CA PRO A 256 8.75 7.52 -0.59
C PRO A 256 10.21 7.83 -0.30
N SER A 257 10.48 8.34 0.91
CA SER A 257 11.85 8.51 1.40
C SER A 257 12.49 7.18 1.81
N PHE A 258 11.67 6.21 2.17
CA PHE A 258 12.07 4.83 2.44
C PHE A 258 10.98 3.84 2.05
N ILE A 259 11.36 2.59 1.86
CA ILE A 259 10.44 1.45 1.74
C ILE A 259 10.78 0.46 2.83
N ARG A 260 9.79 0.14 3.68
CA ARG A 260 9.84 -0.88 4.72
C ARG A 260 9.29 -2.18 4.16
N PHE A 261 10.01 -3.29 4.30
CA PHE A 261 9.66 -4.60 3.73
C PHE A 261 10.28 -5.77 4.51
N PRO A 262 9.79 -7.00 4.41
CA PRO A 262 8.53 -7.44 3.81
C PRO A 262 7.35 -7.40 4.79
N GLY A 263 7.49 -6.76 5.95
CA GLY A 263 6.47 -6.63 6.98
C GLY A 263 6.41 -7.82 7.96
N SER A 264 5.58 -7.66 9.00
CA SER A 264 5.51 -8.58 10.15
C SER A 264 4.97 -9.96 9.78
N ALA A 265 3.93 -10.00 8.98
CA ALA A 265 3.25 -11.24 8.60
C ALA A 265 4.18 -12.22 7.85
N GLY A 266 5.05 -11.69 6.99
CA GLY A 266 6.02 -12.50 6.24
C GLY A 266 7.12 -13.06 7.11
N ILE A 267 7.77 -12.21 7.92
CA ILE A 267 8.99 -12.58 8.65
C ILE A 267 8.74 -13.60 9.78
N GLY A 268 7.64 -13.49 10.51
CA GLY A 268 7.35 -14.32 11.68
C GLY A 268 6.79 -15.70 11.33
N GLY A 269 6.01 -15.81 10.28
CA GLY A 269 5.30 -17.04 9.93
C GLY A 269 4.38 -17.56 11.04
N GLY A 270 3.59 -18.58 10.77
CA GLY A 270 2.74 -19.26 11.76
C GLY A 270 3.47 -20.33 12.59
N SER A 271 4.70 -20.68 12.22
CA SER A 271 5.56 -21.64 12.91
C SER A 271 7.02 -21.35 12.60
N VAL A 272 7.95 -21.89 13.39
CA VAL A 272 9.40 -21.78 13.16
C VAL A 272 9.80 -22.24 11.76
N ASP A 273 9.16 -23.30 11.24
CA ASP A 273 9.45 -23.83 9.91
C ASP A 273 8.91 -22.96 8.77
N SER A 274 7.93 -22.09 9.06
CA SER A 274 7.33 -21.15 8.08
C SER A 274 7.84 -19.72 8.21
N MET A 275 8.74 -19.44 9.15
CA MET A 275 9.43 -18.15 9.22
C MET A 275 10.17 -17.87 7.92
N MET A 276 10.07 -16.64 7.43
CA MET A 276 10.80 -16.24 6.22
C MET A 276 12.30 -16.15 6.51
N THR A 277 13.07 -16.88 5.73
CA THR A 277 14.52 -16.76 5.67
C THR A 277 14.89 -15.98 4.42
N TRP A 278 15.53 -14.83 4.55
CA TRP A 278 15.86 -13.99 3.39
C TRP A 278 16.68 -14.74 2.31
N LYS A 279 17.51 -15.70 2.71
CA LYS A 279 18.29 -16.56 1.80
C LYS A 279 17.43 -17.40 0.87
N ASP A 280 16.23 -17.77 1.30
CA ASP A 280 15.26 -18.52 0.50
C ASP A 280 14.52 -17.65 -0.53
N THR A 281 14.73 -16.32 -0.48
CA THR A 281 14.02 -15.34 -1.32
C THR A 281 14.88 -14.73 -2.42
N ILE A 282 16.15 -15.14 -2.57
CA ILE A 282 17.08 -14.60 -3.56
C ILE A 282 17.44 -15.63 -4.62
N GLY A 283 17.94 -15.18 -5.77
CA GLY A 283 18.35 -16.04 -6.88
C GLY A 283 17.19 -16.42 -7.82
N ASP A 284 17.37 -17.47 -8.61
CA ASP A 284 16.36 -17.92 -9.58
C ASP A 284 15.07 -18.37 -8.88
N ILE A 285 13.92 -17.98 -9.43
CA ILE A 285 12.59 -18.29 -8.86
C ILE A 285 12.39 -19.80 -8.65
N SER A 286 12.91 -20.63 -9.55
CA SER A 286 12.81 -22.09 -9.42
C SER A 286 13.58 -22.66 -8.22
N GLN A 287 14.45 -21.86 -7.58
CA GLN A 287 15.25 -22.25 -6.42
C GLN A 287 14.74 -21.62 -5.11
N ARG A 288 13.70 -20.79 -5.18
CA ARG A 288 13.13 -20.13 -3.98
C ARG A 288 12.14 -21.04 -3.28
N ARG A 289 12.21 -21.05 -1.96
CA ARG A 289 11.26 -21.80 -1.12
C ARG A 289 9.97 -21.01 -0.98
N GLN A 290 8.85 -21.63 -1.31
CA GLN A 290 7.54 -21.04 -0.99
C GLN A 290 7.13 -21.36 0.45
N SER A 291 6.33 -20.48 1.05
CA SER A 291 5.81 -20.67 2.39
C SER A 291 4.31 -20.34 2.44
N SER A 292 3.57 -21.07 3.31
CA SER A 292 2.17 -20.73 3.57
C SER A 292 2.08 -19.41 4.33
N SER A 293 1.27 -18.48 3.84
CA SER A 293 0.98 -17.24 4.54
C SER A 293 0.24 -17.50 5.85
N ILE A 294 0.43 -16.65 6.85
CA ILE A 294 -0.37 -16.67 8.09
C ILE A 294 -1.87 -16.42 7.84
N TYR A 295 -2.21 -15.78 6.72
CA TYR A 295 -3.59 -15.54 6.27
C TYR A 295 -4.18 -16.70 5.47
N SER A 296 -3.41 -17.80 5.29
CA SER A 296 -3.88 -18.99 4.60
C SER A 296 -4.88 -19.77 5.46
N SER A 297 -5.91 -20.30 4.82
CA SER A 297 -6.88 -21.20 5.44
C SER A 297 -7.20 -22.36 4.49
N ASP A 298 -7.83 -23.42 5.01
CA ASP A 298 -8.28 -24.53 4.16
C ASP A 298 -9.31 -24.09 3.10
N GLU A 299 -10.09 -23.03 3.40
CA GLU A 299 -11.10 -22.47 2.51
C GLU A 299 -10.50 -21.49 1.49
N ASN A 300 -9.42 -20.82 1.85
CA ASN A 300 -8.72 -19.85 1.01
C ASN A 300 -7.19 -20.01 1.19
N PRO A 301 -6.59 -21.00 0.52
CA PRO A 301 -5.14 -21.20 0.57
C PRO A 301 -4.39 -20.00 0.01
N TYR A 302 -3.38 -19.53 0.73
CA TYR A 302 -2.52 -18.44 0.32
C TYR A 302 -1.06 -18.77 0.64
N ASN A 303 -0.24 -18.79 -0.39
CA ASN A 303 1.21 -18.95 -0.26
C ASN A 303 1.94 -17.70 -0.73
N ASN A 304 3.06 -17.43 -0.08
CA ASN A 304 4.07 -16.49 -0.56
C ASN A 304 5.05 -17.29 -1.44
N SER A 305 5.12 -16.95 -2.72
CA SER A 305 6.07 -17.59 -3.64
C SER A 305 7.50 -17.09 -3.45
N ASN A 306 7.69 -16.04 -2.65
CA ASN A 306 8.94 -15.29 -2.52
C ASN A 306 9.47 -14.74 -3.87
N SER A 307 8.58 -14.55 -4.85
CA SER A 307 8.94 -13.86 -6.10
C SER A 307 9.39 -12.43 -5.81
N MET A 308 8.68 -11.70 -4.94
CA MET A 308 9.17 -10.45 -4.38
C MET A 308 10.06 -10.76 -3.17
N GLY A 309 11.34 -11.00 -3.41
CA GLY A 309 12.32 -11.29 -2.37
C GLY A 309 13.13 -10.07 -1.93
N TYR A 310 14.04 -10.27 -0.98
CA TYR A 310 14.86 -9.17 -0.47
C TYR A 310 15.70 -8.49 -1.57
N HIS A 311 16.19 -9.25 -2.56
CA HIS A 311 16.90 -8.65 -3.70
C HIS A 311 16.00 -7.69 -4.49
N GLU A 312 14.79 -8.10 -4.82
CA GLU A 312 13.84 -7.30 -5.58
C GLU A 312 13.34 -6.09 -4.78
N TYR A 313 13.18 -6.21 -3.48
CA TYR A 313 12.86 -5.07 -2.62
C TYR A 313 14.00 -4.04 -2.57
N PHE A 314 15.25 -4.48 -2.41
CA PHE A 314 16.42 -3.59 -2.48
C PHE A 314 16.52 -2.89 -3.83
N GLN A 315 16.32 -3.63 -4.93
CA GLN A 315 16.34 -3.07 -6.28
C GLN A 315 15.22 -2.03 -6.47
N LEU A 316 14.00 -2.30 -5.98
CA LEU A 316 12.90 -1.35 -6.04
C LEU A 316 13.20 -0.08 -5.24
N CYS A 317 13.82 -0.20 -4.07
CA CYS A 317 14.25 0.96 -3.27
C CYS A 317 15.23 1.83 -4.05
N GLU A 318 16.25 1.22 -4.67
CA GLU A 318 17.23 1.96 -5.48
C GLU A 318 16.59 2.65 -6.68
N ASP A 319 15.76 1.95 -7.45
CA ASP A 319 15.07 2.48 -8.62
C ASP A 319 14.15 3.67 -8.28
N LEU A 320 13.60 3.69 -7.07
CA LEU A 320 12.73 4.76 -6.59
C LEU A 320 13.48 5.83 -5.77
N ALA A 321 14.79 5.70 -5.61
CA ALA A 321 15.63 6.55 -4.77
C ALA A 321 15.13 6.64 -3.32
N ALA A 322 14.61 5.54 -2.78
CA ALA A 322 14.14 5.36 -1.42
C ALA A 322 15.17 4.57 -0.59
N ALA A 323 15.33 4.89 0.69
CA ALA A 323 16.14 4.09 1.58
C ALA A 323 15.47 2.72 1.82
N ALA A 324 16.25 1.66 1.89
CA ALA A 324 15.75 0.35 2.23
C ALA A 324 15.66 0.16 3.74
N VAL A 325 14.50 -0.29 4.23
CA VAL A 325 14.26 -0.63 5.63
C VAL A 325 13.79 -2.09 5.70
N PRO A 326 14.72 -3.07 5.57
CA PRO A 326 14.36 -4.46 5.72
C PRO A 326 13.96 -4.77 7.16
N VAL A 327 12.89 -5.54 7.33
CA VAL A 327 12.42 -6.07 8.59
C VAL A 327 12.90 -7.51 8.72
N VAL A 328 13.45 -7.87 9.87
CA VAL A 328 13.84 -9.24 10.22
C VAL A 328 13.16 -9.68 11.52
N SER A 329 12.80 -10.94 11.65
CA SER A 329 12.23 -11.46 12.89
C SER A 329 13.23 -11.32 14.06
N ALA A 330 12.72 -11.16 15.26
CA ALA A 330 13.53 -11.33 16.48
C ALA A 330 13.77 -12.84 16.82
N GLY A 331 13.57 -13.74 15.85
CA GLY A 331 13.63 -15.19 16.09
C GLY A 331 12.37 -15.71 16.78
N ILE A 332 11.23 -15.04 16.61
CA ILE A 332 9.94 -15.36 17.22
C ILE A 332 8.91 -15.50 16.09
N THR A 333 7.98 -16.44 16.24
CA THR A 333 6.86 -16.61 15.29
C THR A 333 5.77 -15.57 15.52
N TYR A 334 5.15 -15.12 14.42
CA TYR A 334 4.02 -14.20 14.47
C TYR A 334 2.74 -14.93 14.94
N GLN A 335 2.04 -14.37 15.94
CA GLN A 335 0.75 -14.88 16.48
C GLN A 335 0.70 -16.38 16.80
N GLY A 336 1.83 -17.04 17.01
CA GLY A 336 1.85 -18.43 17.43
C GLY A 336 1.21 -18.59 18.81
N GLU A 337 0.33 -19.59 19.00
CA GLU A 337 -0.05 -20.05 20.32
C GLU A 337 1.21 -20.38 21.11
N GLN A 338 1.56 -19.50 22.07
CA GLN A 338 2.75 -19.58 22.93
C GLN A 338 4.08 -19.43 22.16
N ASP A 339 4.63 -18.24 22.20
CA ASP A 339 6.03 -17.82 21.97
C ASP A 339 6.96 -18.92 21.44
N LYS A 340 6.70 -19.37 20.20
CA LYS A 340 7.62 -20.28 19.55
C LYS A 340 8.78 -19.45 19.05
N GLU A 341 9.92 -19.67 19.65
CA GLU A 341 11.17 -18.99 19.35
C GLU A 341 12.21 -19.95 18.79
N LEU A 342 13.13 -19.39 18.03
CA LEU A 342 14.38 -20.07 17.72
C LEU A 342 15.24 -20.15 18.98
N ILE A 343 15.77 -21.33 19.31
CA ILE A 343 16.56 -21.55 20.53
C ILE A 343 17.95 -22.12 20.19
N ALA A 344 18.90 -21.87 21.08
CA ALA A 344 20.25 -22.42 21.03
C ALA A 344 20.90 -22.24 19.63
N ASP A 345 21.47 -23.32 19.06
CA ASP A 345 22.17 -23.28 17.78
C ASP A 345 21.32 -22.71 16.63
N ALA A 346 19.99 -22.89 16.66
CA ALA A 346 19.10 -22.33 15.64
C ALA A 346 19.05 -20.80 15.72
N PHE A 347 19.01 -20.24 16.92
CA PHE A 347 19.06 -18.79 17.10
C PHE A 347 20.45 -18.22 16.77
N ASP A 348 21.54 -18.90 17.17
CA ASP A 348 22.92 -18.48 16.83
C ASP A 348 23.13 -18.44 15.31
N ASN A 349 22.61 -19.46 14.58
CA ASN A 349 22.64 -19.47 13.11
C ASN A 349 21.80 -18.33 12.52
N TYR A 350 20.64 -18.02 13.10
CA TYR A 350 19.80 -16.93 12.66
C TYR A 350 20.45 -15.56 12.87
N VAL A 351 21.17 -15.36 13.98
CA VAL A 351 22.01 -14.14 14.19
C VAL A 351 23.01 -13.99 13.06
N GLN A 352 23.66 -15.09 12.64
CA GLN A 352 24.58 -15.05 11.50
C GLN A 352 23.83 -14.74 10.18
N ASP A 353 22.63 -15.29 9.98
CA ASP A 353 21.81 -14.98 8.80
C ASP A 353 21.47 -13.50 8.69
N VAL A 354 21.20 -12.82 9.80
CA VAL A 354 20.97 -11.36 9.82
C VAL A 354 22.26 -10.59 9.46
N LEU A 355 23.43 -11.02 9.96
CA LEU A 355 24.70 -10.40 9.57
C LEU A 355 25.01 -10.63 8.07
N ASP A 356 24.70 -11.80 7.56
CA ASP A 356 24.84 -12.15 6.14
C ASP A 356 23.93 -11.29 5.24
N LEU A 357 22.73 -10.91 5.71
CA LEU A 357 21.85 -9.99 4.98
C LEU A 357 22.48 -8.61 4.82
N ILE A 358 23.13 -8.11 5.89
CA ILE A 358 23.84 -6.83 5.82
C ILE A 358 25.03 -6.92 4.87
N GLU A 359 25.77 -8.04 4.89
CA GLU A 359 26.85 -8.29 3.92
C GLU A 359 26.31 -8.40 2.49
N TYR A 360 25.15 -9.07 2.29
CA TYR A 360 24.50 -9.15 0.98
C TYR A 360 24.15 -7.76 0.44
N ALA A 361 23.58 -6.90 1.28
CA ALA A 361 23.21 -5.56 0.88
C ALA A 361 24.41 -4.64 0.63
N ASN A 362 25.43 -4.69 1.51
CA ASN A 362 26.49 -3.68 1.59
C ASN A 362 27.91 -4.22 1.28
N GLY A 363 28.08 -5.53 1.20
CA GLY A 363 29.38 -6.15 0.99
C GLY A 363 29.96 -5.90 -0.40
N ASP A 364 31.26 -5.82 -0.52
CA ASP A 364 32.01 -5.69 -1.77
C ASP A 364 31.85 -6.97 -2.62
N ALA A 365 31.45 -6.81 -3.90
CA ALA A 365 31.22 -7.93 -4.81
C ALA A 365 32.43 -8.82 -5.09
N GLN A 366 33.65 -8.31 -4.89
CA GLN A 366 34.89 -9.04 -5.11
C GLN A 366 35.52 -9.50 -3.80
N GLY A 367 35.16 -8.87 -2.67
CA GLY A 367 35.78 -9.07 -1.37
C GLY A 367 34.97 -9.92 -0.39
N THR A 368 33.66 -10.08 -0.60
CA THR A 368 32.77 -10.80 0.32
C THR A 368 31.96 -11.88 -0.39
N TYR A 369 31.54 -12.91 0.36
CA TYR A 369 30.75 -14.01 -0.22
C TYR A 369 29.36 -13.54 -0.65
N TRP A 370 28.66 -12.82 0.22
CA TRP A 370 27.29 -12.38 -0.05
C TRP A 370 27.23 -11.21 -1.04
N GLY A 371 28.25 -10.33 -1.05
CA GLY A 371 28.40 -9.32 -2.10
C GLY A 371 28.61 -9.94 -3.48
N ALA A 372 29.43 -11.00 -3.58
CA ALA A 372 29.60 -11.74 -4.83
C ALA A 372 28.30 -12.42 -5.30
N LEU A 373 27.48 -12.92 -4.36
CA LEU A 373 26.17 -13.52 -4.69
C LEU A 373 25.17 -12.45 -5.16
N ARG A 374 25.17 -11.26 -4.53
CA ARG A 374 24.39 -10.11 -5.03
C ARG A 374 24.75 -9.78 -6.47
N ALA A 375 26.04 -9.67 -6.79
CA ALA A 375 26.54 -9.44 -8.14
C ALA A 375 26.08 -10.54 -9.12
N ALA A 376 26.16 -11.81 -8.71
CA ALA A 376 25.65 -12.93 -9.51
C ALA A 376 24.14 -12.85 -9.77
N ASN A 377 23.39 -12.24 -8.85
CA ASN A 377 21.97 -11.99 -8.98
C ASN A 377 21.62 -10.77 -9.88
N GLY A 378 22.63 -10.01 -10.31
CA GLY A 378 22.45 -8.91 -11.27
C GLY A 378 22.83 -7.54 -10.75
N HIS A 379 23.30 -7.40 -9.51
CA HIS A 379 23.61 -6.11 -8.91
C HIS A 379 25.04 -6.06 -8.33
N ASP A 380 25.99 -5.49 -9.06
CA ASP A 380 27.41 -5.45 -8.68
C ASP A 380 27.69 -4.50 -7.52
N GLU A 381 27.08 -3.32 -7.50
CA GLU A 381 27.31 -2.28 -6.50
C GLU A 381 26.53 -2.59 -5.19
N PRO A 382 26.98 -2.10 -4.02
CA PRO A 382 26.21 -2.18 -2.78
C PRO A 382 24.88 -1.42 -2.87
N PHE A 383 23.83 -1.96 -2.25
CA PHE A 383 22.53 -1.25 -2.10
C PHE A 383 22.57 -0.12 -1.06
N ASN A 384 23.66 -0.01 -0.29
CA ASN A 384 23.85 1.02 0.73
C ASN A 384 22.73 1.05 1.77
N MET A 385 22.38 -0.11 2.27
CA MET A 385 21.40 -0.26 3.36
C MET A 385 21.92 0.44 4.63
N GLU A 386 21.15 1.37 5.18
CA GLU A 386 21.50 2.14 6.39
C GLU A 386 20.65 1.75 7.61
N TYR A 387 19.51 1.10 7.38
CA TYR A 387 18.54 0.76 8.41
C TYR A 387 18.22 -0.73 8.40
N ILE A 388 17.91 -1.29 9.57
CA ILE A 388 17.34 -2.62 9.75
C ILE A 388 16.36 -2.59 10.92
N GLU A 389 15.18 -3.15 10.73
CA GLU A 389 14.19 -3.31 11.78
C GLU A 389 14.22 -4.74 12.31
N ILE A 390 14.20 -4.89 13.65
CA ILE A 390 14.23 -6.18 14.34
C ILE A 390 12.89 -6.40 15.05
N GLY A 391 12.10 -7.33 14.52
CA GLY A 391 10.72 -7.57 14.94
C GLY A 391 9.76 -6.50 14.44
N SER A 392 8.48 -6.80 14.44
CA SER A 392 7.42 -5.86 14.08
C SER A 392 6.14 -6.25 14.84
N GLY A 393 5.63 -5.34 15.67
CA GLY A 393 4.56 -5.65 16.62
C GLY A 393 4.99 -6.55 17.79
N ASP A 394 6.25 -6.95 17.85
CA ASP A 394 6.78 -7.82 18.89
C ASP A 394 7.00 -7.09 20.21
N GLU A 395 6.76 -7.78 21.34
CA GLU A 395 6.97 -7.26 22.67
C GLU A 395 7.32 -8.37 23.68
N GLY A 396 7.58 -8.00 24.92
CA GLY A 396 7.80 -8.93 26.03
C GLY A 396 9.25 -9.36 26.23
N SER A 397 9.49 -10.26 27.19
CA SER A 397 10.84 -10.61 27.66
C SER A 397 11.65 -11.44 26.66
N ILE A 398 10.97 -12.28 25.87
CA ILE A 398 11.63 -13.09 24.84
C ILE A 398 12.13 -12.18 23.73
N TYR A 399 11.25 -11.29 23.23
CA TYR A 399 11.62 -10.28 22.25
C TYR A 399 12.82 -9.45 22.71
N GLN A 400 12.75 -8.89 23.91
CA GLN A 400 13.83 -8.05 24.44
C GLN A 400 15.18 -8.79 24.52
N ARG A 401 15.19 -10.04 24.98
CA ARG A 401 16.41 -10.85 25.04
C ARG A 401 17.00 -11.09 23.65
N ASN A 402 16.18 -11.48 22.70
CA ASN A 402 16.60 -11.79 21.35
C ASN A 402 17.03 -10.52 20.60
N TYR A 403 16.28 -9.42 20.75
CA TYR A 403 16.63 -8.12 20.23
C TYR A 403 18.01 -7.65 20.73
N GLU A 404 18.26 -7.74 22.04
CA GLU A 404 19.56 -7.36 22.63
C GLU A 404 20.73 -8.18 22.04
N ALA A 405 20.51 -9.47 21.80
CA ALA A 405 21.52 -10.34 21.18
C ALA A 405 21.79 -9.92 19.72
N LEU A 406 20.76 -9.71 18.92
CA LEU A 406 20.85 -9.25 17.53
C LEU A 406 21.47 -7.84 17.45
N TYR A 407 21.01 -6.90 18.27
CA TYR A 407 21.58 -5.55 18.36
C TYR A 407 23.09 -5.57 18.61
N ASN A 408 23.52 -6.32 19.62
CA ASN A 408 24.94 -6.41 19.98
C ASN A 408 25.77 -7.07 18.88
N ALA A 409 25.23 -8.11 18.22
CA ALA A 409 25.89 -8.77 17.10
C ALA A 409 26.07 -7.82 15.90
N ILE A 410 25.00 -7.13 15.51
CA ILE A 410 25.02 -6.16 14.41
C ILE A 410 25.99 -5.02 14.72
N LYS A 411 25.85 -4.36 15.87
CA LYS A 411 26.71 -3.21 16.23
C LYS A 411 28.19 -3.55 16.38
N LYS A 412 28.50 -4.80 16.70
CA LYS A 412 29.89 -5.29 16.76
C LYS A 412 30.54 -5.38 15.38
N VAL A 413 29.80 -5.75 14.34
CA VAL A 413 30.31 -5.96 12.98
C VAL A 413 30.03 -4.75 12.08
N TYR A 414 28.85 -4.16 12.21
CA TYR A 414 28.33 -3.04 11.40
C TYR A 414 27.86 -1.89 12.32
N PRO A 415 28.80 -1.13 12.93
CA PRO A 415 28.46 -0.12 13.93
C PRO A 415 27.60 1.02 13.40
N ASP A 416 27.65 1.29 12.09
CA ASP A 416 26.96 2.41 11.43
C ASP A 416 25.52 2.08 11.01
N ILE A 417 25.10 0.82 11.02
CA ILE A 417 23.71 0.44 10.72
C ILE A 417 22.76 0.95 11.80
N ASN A 418 21.76 1.70 11.42
CA ASN A 418 20.68 2.15 12.29
C ASN A 418 19.70 1.01 12.55
N ILE A 419 19.41 0.76 13.82
CA ILE A 419 18.53 -0.34 14.22
C ILE A 419 17.20 0.24 14.67
N ILE A 420 16.11 -0.33 14.16
CA ILE A 420 14.75 -0.01 14.58
C ILE A 420 14.28 -1.15 15.49
N THR A 421 13.68 -0.80 16.64
CA THR A 421 13.14 -1.75 17.62
C THR A 421 11.63 -1.69 17.64
N SER A 422 10.98 -2.83 17.67
CA SER A 422 9.54 -2.91 17.89
C SER A 422 9.15 -2.43 19.30
N ALA A 423 8.00 -1.77 19.38
CA ALA A 423 7.38 -1.33 20.63
C ALA A 423 6.01 -2.01 20.88
N GLY A 424 5.74 -3.13 20.21
CA GLY A 424 4.49 -3.89 20.29
C GLY A 424 3.42 -3.34 19.34
N GLU A 425 2.26 -4.01 19.31
CA GLU A 425 1.16 -3.67 18.39
C GLU A 425 0.30 -2.47 18.84
N LYS A 426 0.48 -1.98 20.06
CA LYS A 426 -0.38 -0.94 20.67
C LYS A 426 0.44 0.21 21.21
N ALA A 427 0.20 1.38 20.67
CA ALA A 427 0.89 2.61 21.04
C ALA A 427 0.83 3.01 22.52
N ASP A 428 -0.16 2.57 23.26
CA ASP A 428 -0.34 2.90 24.69
C ASP A 428 0.06 1.73 25.63
N SER A 429 0.90 0.81 25.13
CA SER A 429 1.38 -0.34 25.89
C SER A 429 2.57 0.01 26.82
N GLU A 430 2.81 -0.84 27.81
CA GLU A 430 4.03 -0.76 28.65
C GLU A 430 5.30 -1.04 27.78
N ALA A 431 5.14 -1.76 26.68
CA ALA A 431 6.22 -2.06 25.75
C ALA A 431 6.79 -0.79 25.11
N VAL A 432 5.94 0.15 24.70
CA VAL A 432 6.37 1.45 24.16
C VAL A 432 7.23 2.21 25.17
N ASN A 433 6.78 2.36 26.40
CA ASN A 433 7.56 3.04 27.44
C ASN A 433 8.89 2.35 27.72
N THR A 434 8.91 1.01 27.69
CA THR A 434 10.13 0.21 27.86
C THR A 434 11.10 0.42 26.69
N ALA A 435 10.62 0.36 25.44
CA ALA A 435 11.42 0.56 24.25
C ALA A 435 12.01 1.98 24.20
N ILE A 436 11.22 3.02 24.46
CA ILE A 436 11.67 4.42 24.52
C ILE A 436 12.75 4.60 25.59
N THR A 437 12.55 4.08 26.80
CA THR A 437 13.50 4.22 27.91
C THR A 437 14.82 3.52 27.60
N LYS A 438 14.79 2.32 27.05
CA LYS A 438 15.98 1.55 26.69
C LYS A 438 16.71 2.19 25.51
N SER A 439 16.02 2.63 24.48
CA SER A 439 16.61 3.24 23.29
C SER A 439 17.26 4.58 23.60
N GLY A 440 16.67 5.39 24.47
CA GLY A 440 17.25 6.65 24.90
C GLY A 440 18.47 6.52 25.84
N SER A 441 18.69 5.36 26.48
CA SER A 441 19.75 5.18 27.49
C SER A 441 20.82 4.15 27.15
N SER A 442 20.41 2.98 26.66
CA SER A 442 21.28 1.82 26.50
C SER A 442 21.50 1.42 25.04
N PHE A 443 20.48 1.54 24.25
CA PHE A 443 20.47 1.19 22.83
C PHE A 443 20.09 2.42 22.03
N LYS A 444 21.01 2.98 21.25
CA LYS A 444 20.68 4.03 20.28
C LYS A 444 19.90 3.40 19.12
N ALA A 445 18.60 3.31 19.25
CA ALA A 445 17.69 2.72 18.27
C ALA A 445 16.50 3.65 18.01
N VAL A 446 15.95 3.57 16.83
CA VAL A 446 14.65 4.17 16.50
C VAL A 446 13.57 3.24 17.06
N VAL A 447 12.54 3.81 17.68
CA VAL A 447 11.44 3.03 18.28
C VAL A 447 10.26 3.05 17.32
N ASP A 448 9.82 1.89 16.89
CA ASP A 448 8.66 1.72 16.01
C ASP A 448 7.37 1.57 16.81
N GLU A 449 6.50 2.60 16.74
CA GLU A 449 5.17 2.65 17.34
C GLU A 449 4.10 2.31 16.30
N HIS A 450 3.17 1.42 16.64
CA HIS A 450 2.06 1.00 15.80
C HIS A 450 0.71 1.56 16.27
N TYR A 451 -0.14 1.94 15.31
CA TYR A 451 -1.47 2.50 15.52
C TYR A 451 -2.52 1.82 14.63
N SER A 452 -3.18 0.81 15.18
CA SER A 452 -4.46 0.32 14.66
C SER A 452 -5.56 0.91 15.53
N ALA A 453 -6.16 2.02 15.11
CA ALA A 453 -7.01 2.85 15.96
C ALA A 453 -8.20 3.46 15.20
N ASP A 454 -9.27 3.80 15.91
CA ASP A 454 -10.42 4.45 15.28
C ASP A 454 -10.18 5.94 14.94
N VAL A 455 -11.09 6.52 14.19
CA VAL A 455 -11.05 7.93 13.76
C VAL A 455 -10.97 8.89 14.97
N ASP A 456 -11.73 8.60 16.05
CA ASP A 456 -11.76 9.47 17.22
C ASP A 456 -10.43 9.44 17.96
N TYR A 457 -9.79 8.27 18.07
CA TYR A 457 -8.46 8.16 18.67
C TYR A 457 -7.43 8.98 17.91
N LEU A 458 -7.39 8.87 16.57
CA LEU A 458 -6.44 9.62 15.74
C LEU A 458 -6.62 11.13 15.90
N LEU A 459 -7.87 11.63 15.88
CA LEU A 459 -8.17 13.04 16.06
C LEU A 459 -7.80 13.57 17.47
N GLN A 460 -7.93 12.75 18.52
CA GLN A 460 -7.60 13.12 19.90
C GLN A 460 -6.08 13.09 20.15
N ASN A 461 -5.32 12.29 19.39
CA ASN A 461 -3.89 12.08 19.60
C ASN A 461 -2.98 12.87 18.65
N THR A 462 -3.50 13.86 17.93
CA THR A 462 -2.71 14.72 17.02
C THR A 462 -1.57 15.50 17.71
N LYS A 463 -1.59 15.58 19.03
CA LYS A 463 -0.57 16.24 19.88
C LYS A 463 0.29 15.26 20.69
N ARG A 464 0.20 13.96 20.40
CA ARG A 464 0.90 12.92 21.17
C ARG A 464 2.39 13.22 21.33
N TYR A 465 3.06 13.54 20.23
CA TYR A 465 4.50 13.72 20.20
C TYR A 465 4.98 15.10 20.72
N ASP A 466 4.07 16.04 20.98
CA ASP A 466 4.43 17.38 21.48
C ASP A 466 5.16 17.31 22.84
N SER A 467 4.95 16.25 23.62
CA SER A 467 5.54 16.04 24.95
C SER A 467 6.72 15.06 24.98
N TYR A 468 7.11 14.47 23.84
CA TYR A 468 8.24 13.53 23.81
C TYR A 468 9.56 14.25 24.04
N ASP A 469 10.49 13.55 24.71
CA ASP A 469 11.83 14.05 25.00
C ASP A 469 12.63 14.17 23.68
N ARG A 470 13.07 15.39 23.35
CA ARG A 470 13.83 15.71 22.14
C ARG A 470 15.25 15.15 22.14
N GLU A 471 15.80 14.87 23.33
CA GLU A 471 17.11 14.22 23.52
C GLU A 471 16.96 12.70 23.75
N GLY A 472 15.72 12.19 23.67
CA GLY A 472 15.38 10.81 23.92
C GLY A 472 15.51 9.90 22.68
N ALA A 473 14.64 8.90 22.59
CA ALA A 473 14.58 8.00 21.44
C ALA A 473 13.94 8.70 20.23
N GLU A 474 14.49 8.43 19.06
CA GLU A 474 13.82 8.76 17.79
C GLU A 474 12.68 7.80 17.55
N ILE A 475 11.61 8.28 16.91
CA ILE A 475 10.37 7.51 16.70
C ILE A 475 10.17 7.24 15.21
N MET A 476 9.84 5.99 14.91
CA MET A 476 9.16 5.57 13.69
C MET A 476 7.68 5.34 14.01
N VAL A 477 6.78 5.71 13.11
CA VAL A 477 5.39 5.28 13.10
C VAL A 477 5.25 4.34 11.91
N GLY A 478 5.72 3.10 12.09
CA GLY A 478 5.93 2.14 11.02
C GLY A 478 4.64 1.55 10.48
N GLU A 479 3.61 1.50 11.36
CA GLU A 479 2.28 1.06 10.97
C GLU A 479 1.22 1.96 11.61
N TYR A 480 0.49 2.68 10.77
CA TYR A 480 -0.71 3.38 11.23
C TYR A 480 -1.85 3.27 10.23
N SER A 481 -3.04 3.06 10.75
CA SER A 481 -4.26 3.01 9.96
C SER A 481 -5.50 3.23 10.84
N ALA A 482 -6.61 3.71 10.23
CA ALA A 482 -7.89 3.79 10.91
C ALA A 482 -8.65 2.48 10.77
N VAL A 483 -8.84 1.79 11.89
CA VAL A 483 -9.60 0.54 11.97
C VAL A 483 -10.72 0.70 12.98
N ASP A 484 -11.95 0.37 12.58
CA ASP A 484 -13.07 0.17 13.49
C ASP A 484 -13.42 -1.32 13.51
N ASP A 485 -12.89 -2.04 14.47
CA ASP A 485 -13.05 -3.49 14.62
C ASP A 485 -14.52 -3.95 14.69
N ALA A 486 -15.44 -3.06 15.09
CA ALA A 486 -16.83 -3.42 15.31
C ALA A 486 -17.69 -3.33 14.03
N THR A 487 -17.33 -2.46 13.07
CA THR A 487 -18.16 -2.14 11.89
C THR A 487 -17.37 -1.97 10.61
N SER A 488 -16.08 -2.30 10.61
CA SER A 488 -15.20 -2.07 9.50
C SER A 488 -15.64 -2.85 8.25
N ASN A 489 -15.67 -2.15 7.14
CA ASN A 489 -15.80 -2.70 5.80
C ASN A 489 -15.08 -1.77 4.84
N VAL A 490 -14.80 -2.24 3.61
CA VAL A 490 -14.02 -1.48 2.61
C VAL A 490 -14.50 -0.03 2.46
N ALA A 491 -15.81 0.21 2.48
CA ALA A 491 -16.37 1.55 2.32
C ALA A 491 -16.16 2.45 3.56
N SER A 492 -16.24 1.91 4.78
CA SER A 492 -16.01 2.66 6.00
C SER A 492 -14.52 2.90 6.27
N ALA A 493 -13.68 1.92 5.96
CA ALA A 493 -12.23 2.01 6.17
C ALA A 493 -11.52 2.94 5.16
N ASN A 494 -12.09 3.14 3.95
CA ASN A 494 -11.43 3.89 2.87
C ASN A 494 -12.24 5.13 2.43
N ASN A 495 -12.94 5.79 3.33
CA ASN A 495 -13.72 6.98 3.00
C ASN A 495 -12.96 8.28 3.31
N ILE A 496 -13.57 9.43 3.01
CA ILE A 496 -12.96 10.74 3.25
C ILE A 496 -12.84 11.07 4.76
N GLU A 497 -13.68 10.51 5.63
CA GLU A 497 -13.60 10.73 7.08
C GLU A 497 -12.32 10.14 7.66
N THR A 498 -11.99 8.89 7.26
CA THR A 498 -10.73 8.24 7.68
C THR A 498 -9.51 8.99 7.14
N ALA A 499 -9.52 9.41 5.88
CA ALA A 499 -8.43 10.19 5.29
C ALA A 499 -8.23 11.54 5.99
N VAL A 500 -9.30 12.22 6.40
CA VAL A 500 -9.23 13.47 7.16
C VAL A 500 -8.64 13.24 8.57
N ALA A 501 -9.00 12.12 9.23
CA ALA A 501 -8.44 11.79 10.54
C ALA A 501 -6.93 11.47 10.45
N HIS A 502 -6.51 10.70 9.44
CA HIS A 502 -5.09 10.46 9.18
C HIS A 502 -4.36 11.76 8.87
N ALA A 503 -4.89 12.62 8.00
CA ALA A 503 -4.28 13.92 7.70
C ALA A 503 -4.11 14.78 8.95
N ALA A 504 -5.11 14.81 9.83
CA ALA A 504 -5.01 15.52 11.12
C ALA A 504 -3.86 14.96 11.98
N PHE A 505 -3.75 13.63 12.08
CA PHE A 505 -2.68 12.95 12.81
C PHE A 505 -1.31 13.23 12.19
N MET A 506 -1.21 13.18 10.85
CA MET A 506 0.03 13.48 10.09
C MET A 506 0.52 14.93 10.29
N THR A 507 -0.36 15.92 10.60
CA THR A 507 0.11 17.26 10.99
C THR A 507 0.93 17.22 12.28
N GLY A 508 0.65 16.24 13.15
CA GLY A 508 1.43 15.96 14.36
C GLY A 508 2.83 15.40 14.03
N PHE A 509 2.96 14.59 13.01
CA PHE A 509 4.26 14.06 12.56
C PHE A 509 5.18 15.16 12.04
N GLU A 510 4.68 16.01 11.14
CA GLU A 510 5.46 17.15 10.63
C GLU A 510 5.86 18.12 11.75
N ARG A 511 4.92 18.43 12.67
CA ARG A 511 5.18 19.33 13.80
C ARG A 511 6.24 18.80 14.74
N ASN A 512 6.43 17.50 14.82
CA ASN A 512 7.36 16.82 15.71
C ASN A 512 8.43 16.01 14.95
N SER A 513 8.79 16.44 13.74
CA SER A 513 9.75 15.72 12.90
C SER A 513 11.20 15.78 13.42
N ASP A 514 11.44 16.54 14.50
CA ASP A 514 12.65 16.45 15.32
C ASP A 514 12.71 15.18 16.18
N VAL A 515 11.56 14.54 16.47
CA VAL A 515 11.43 13.26 17.19
C VAL A 515 10.90 12.17 16.29
N VAL A 516 9.82 12.43 15.54
CA VAL A 516 9.21 11.48 14.59
C VAL A 516 10.01 11.52 13.29
N LYS A 517 10.89 10.54 13.11
CA LYS A 517 11.80 10.52 11.96
C LYS A 517 11.23 9.84 10.73
N MET A 518 10.37 8.85 10.92
CA MET A 518 9.87 7.98 9.87
C MET A 518 8.40 7.65 10.08
N THR A 519 7.62 7.61 9.01
CA THR A 519 6.22 7.17 9.07
C THR A 519 5.83 6.41 7.82
N SER A 520 5.05 5.34 7.95
CA SER A 520 4.48 4.61 6.81
C SER A 520 3.08 4.08 7.12
N TYR A 521 2.17 4.26 6.17
CA TYR A 521 0.81 3.71 6.24
C TYR A 521 0.79 2.23 5.83
N VAL A 522 -0.05 1.43 6.49
CA VAL A 522 -0.20 -0.01 6.25
C VAL A 522 -1.69 -0.40 6.21
N PRO A 523 -2.09 -1.32 5.31
CA PRO A 523 -1.37 -1.87 4.16
C PRO A 523 -1.40 -0.96 2.92
N ALA A 524 -0.41 -1.12 2.02
CA ALA A 524 -0.36 -0.34 0.78
C ALA A 524 -1.32 -0.86 -0.29
N PHE A 525 -1.39 -2.16 -0.52
CA PHE A 525 -2.11 -2.78 -1.62
C PHE A 525 -3.04 -3.90 -1.16
N ALA A 526 -4.21 -4.02 -1.80
CA ALA A 526 -5.07 -5.19 -1.68
C ALA A 526 -5.75 -5.55 -2.99
N LYS A 527 -5.80 -6.85 -3.28
CA LYS A 527 -6.60 -7.40 -4.38
C LYS A 527 -8.09 -7.31 -4.03
N ILE A 528 -8.89 -6.81 -4.97
CA ILE A 528 -10.34 -6.70 -4.82
C ILE A 528 -10.94 -8.10 -4.62
N ASN A 529 -11.81 -8.26 -3.63
CA ASN A 529 -12.47 -9.50 -3.21
C ASN A 529 -11.55 -10.59 -2.61
N ALA A 530 -10.27 -10.29 -2.37
CA ALA A 530 -9.32 -11.24 -1.79
C ALA A 530 -8.45 -10.61 -0.69
N ASN A 531 -8.99 -9.61 0.00
CA ASN A 531 -8.28 -8.84 1.02
C ASN A 531 -8.34 -9.50 2.39
N SER A 532 -7.25 -9.37 3.13
CA SER A 532 -7.15 -9.72 4.56
C SER A 532 -7.47 -8.52 5.46
N HIS A 533 -7.31 -7.29 4.93
CA HIS A 533 -7.57 -6.04 5.63
C HIS A 533 -8.51 -5.15 4.81
N GLU A 534 -9.36 -4.38 5.51
CA GLU A 534 -10.35 -3.51 4.89
C GLU A 534 -9.77 -2.15 4.47
N ASN A 535 -8.70 -1.68 5.10
CA ASN A 535 -8.03 -0.41 4.89
C ASN A 535 -6.79 -0.56 4.02
N ASN A 536 -6.77 0.04 2.83
CA ASN A 536 -5.61 -0.04 1.93
C ASN A 536 -5.45 1.28 1.14
N LEU A 537 -4.23 1.61 0.71
CA LEU A 537 -4.00 2.78 -0.14
C LEU A 537 -4.54 2.57 -1.56
N VAL A 538 -4.27 1.40 -2.12
CA VAL A 538 -4.58 1.04 -3.50
C VAL A 538 -5.27 -0.31 -3.55
N TRP A 539 -6.38 -0.37 -4.27
CA TRP A 539 -7.08 -1.59 -4.58
C TRP A 539 -6.92 -1.94 -6.05
N PHE A 540 -6.76 -3.21 -6.36
CA PHE A 540 -6.45 -3.66 -7.71
C PHE A 540 -7.14 -4.98 -8.07
N ASP A 541 -7.29 -5.22 -9.36
CA ASP A 541 -7.47 -6.52 -9.99
C ASP A 541 -6.31 -6.82 -10.96
N SER A 542 -6.36 -7.89 -11.74
CA SER A 542 -5.28 -8.23 -12.66
C SER A 542 -5.13 -7.29 -13.88
N GLN A 543 -6.07 -6.36 -14.09
CA GLN A 543 -6.04 -5.41 -15.22
C GLN A 543 -5.91 -3.96 -14.81
N SER A 544 -6.37 -3.59 -13.62
CA SER A 544 -6.60 -2.21 -13.23
C SER A 544 -6.37 -2.00 -11.73
N LEU A 545 -6.27 -0.74 -11.33
CA LEU A 545 -6.25 -0.34 -9.92
C LEU A 545 -7.09 0.93 -9.70
N TYR A 546 -7.40 1.22 -8.44
CA TYR A 546 -7.96 2.51 -8.04
C TYR A 546 -7.35 2.97 -6.71
N TYR A 547 -7.29 4.29 -6.55
CA TYR A 547 -6.72 4.96 -5.38
C TYR A 547 -7.80 5.31 -4.38
N THR A 548 -7.54 5.08 -3.09
CA THR A 548 -8.43 5.51 -2.00
C THR A 548 -8.22 6.99 -1.68
N PRO A 549 -9.14 7.65 -0.95
CA PRO A 549 -8.88 8.98 -0.39
C PRO A 549 -7.61 9.04 0.46
N GLU A 550 -7.25 7.95 1.15
CA GLU A 550 -6.02 7.90 1.94
C GLU A 550 -4.77 7.90 1.06
N TYR A 551 -4.75 7.19 -0.06
CA TYR A 551 -3.65 7.30 -1.02
C TYR A 551 -3.38 8.74 -1.43
N TYR A 552 -4.45 9.48 -1.74
CA TYR A 552 -4.33 10.90 -2.09
C TYR A 552 -3.88 11.76 -0.92
N ASN A 553 -4.26 11.42 0.31
CA ASN A 553 -3.75 12.08 1.50
C ASN A 553 -2.23 11.89 1.65
N GLN A 554 -1.74 10.64 1.54
CA GLN A 554 -0.31 10.33 1.55
C GLN A 554 0.43 11.06 0.43
N LEU A 555 -0.12 11.06 -0.79
CA LEU A 555 0.43 11.77 -1.95
C LEU A 555 0.56 13.28 -1.69
N LEU A 556 -0.46 13.88 -1.09
CA LEU A 556 -0.46 15.31 -0.77
C LEU A 556 0.61 15.67 0.25
N PHE A 557 0.77 14.88 1.31
CA PHE A 557 1.76 15.14 2.34
C PHE A 557 3.19 14.89 1.85
N SER A 558 3.47 13.73 1.31
CA SER A 558 4.82 13.33 0.91
C SER A 558 5.43 14.23 -0.20
N ASN A 559 4.58 14.74 -1.09
CA ASN A 559 5.02 15.61 -2.18
C ASN A 559 5.07 17.11 -1.80
N ASN A 560 4.66 17.48 -0.60
CA ASN A 560 4.52 18.87 -0.18
C ASN A 560 5.12 19.12 1.20
N THR A 561 6.32 18.65 1.42
CA THR A 561 7.05 18.84 2.68
C THR A 561 8.26 19.72 2.44
N GLY A 562 8.44 20.73 3.29
CA GLY A 562 9.62 21.60 3.33
C GLY A 562 10.77 20.95 4.09
N LYS A 563 11.90 21.66 4.15
CA LYS A 563 13.10 21.21 4.87
C LYS A 563 13.10 21.59 6.35
N GLU A 564 12.32 22.60 6.72
CA GLU A 564 12.26 23.14 8.09
C GLU A 564 10.81 23.34 8.50
N TYR A 565 10.51 23.03 9.75
CA TYR A 565 9.21 23.26 10.36
C TYR A 565 9.11 24.68 10.90
N VAL A 566 7.97 25.35 10.69
CA VAL A 566 7.66 26.67 11.21
C VAL A 566 6.63 26.56 12.32
N ASN A 567 6.99 26.97 13.55
CA ASN A 567 6.05 26.97 14.67
C ASN A 567 4.88 27.88 14.39
N THR A 568 3.70 27.33 14.48
CA THR A 568 2.45 28.06 14.33
C THR A 568 1.45 27.61 15.38
N SER A 569 0.56 28.51 15.77
CA SER A 569 -0.53 28.17 16.67
C SER A 569 -1.86 28.51 16.03
N LEU A 570 -2.80 27.60 16.15
CA LEU A 570 -4.17 27.79 15.73
C LEU A 570 -5.10 27.25 16.81
N ASN A 571 -6.03 28.10 17.24
CA ASN A 571 -7.01 27.74 18.25
C ASN A 571 -8.42 27.78 17.66
N GLU A 572 -8.72 26.76 16.85
CA GLU A 572 -10.03 26.53 16.26
C GLU A 572 -10.33 25.02 16.30
N ASP A 573 -11.35 24.65 17.04
CA ASP A 573 -11.71 23.24 17.24
C ASP A 573 -11.99 22.51 15.91
N GLY A 574 -11.40 21.33 15.76
CA GLY A 574 -11.52 20.48 14.58
C GLY A 574 -10.75 20.99 13.35
N ILE A 575 -9.87 21.99 13.55
CA ILE A 575 -8.90 22.42 12.55
C ILE A 575 -7.50 22.07 13.03
N TYR A 576 -6.75 21.36 12.20
CA TYR A 576 -5.37 20.93 12.46
C TYR A 576 -4.45 21.54 11.42
N GLN A 577 -3.22 21.88 11.83
CA GLN A 577 -2.27 22.51 10.93
C GLN A 577 -0.84 21.98 11.12
N SER A 578 -0.08 22.04 10.03
CA SER A 578 1.39 22.05 10.03
C SER A 578 1.89 23.00 8.95
N VAL A 579 3.06 23.59 9.18
CA VAL A 579 3.71 24.52 8.24
C VAL A 579 5.16 24.14 8.10
N THR A 580 5.59 23.89 6.86
CA THR A 580 6.99 23.63 6.54
C THR A 580 7.47 24.56 5.44
N VAL A 581 8.78 24.83 5.39
CA VAL A 581 9.39 25.74 4.43
C VAL A 581 10.58 25.09 3.73
N ASP A 582 10.68 25.30 2.43
CA ASP A 582 11.89 25.04 1.63
C ASP A 582 12.46 26.41 1.21
N HIS A 583 13.52 26.85 1.89
CA HIS A 583 14.15 28.14 1.62
C HIS A 583 14.88 28.17 0.28
N ASP A 584 15.42 27.07 -0.17
CA ASP A 584 16.14 26.99 -1.43
C ASP A 584 15.17 27.20 -2.61
N LYS A 585 13.97 26.62 -2.49
CA LYS A 585 12.90 26.77 -3.46
C LYS A 585 12.06 28.03 -3.24
N GLN A 586 12.15 28.66 -2.05
CA GLN A 586 11.29 29.75 -1.61
C GLN A 586 9.80 29.37 -1.70
N VAL A 587 9.46 28.23 -1.13
CA VAL A 587 8.08 27.72 -1.03
C VAL A 587 7.75 27.39 0.41
N LEU A 588 6.60 27.86 0.86
CA LEU A 588 5.94 27.39 2.09
C LEU A 588 4.88 26.36 1.73
N TYR A 589 4.79 25.31 2.53
CA TYR A 589 3.75 24.30 2.48
C TYR A 589 2.92 24.41 3.76
N VAL A 590 1.65 24.76 3.62
CA VAL A 590 0.72 24.90 4.74
C VAL A 590 -0.35 23.82 4.62
N LYS A 591 -0.42 22.90 5.57
CA LYS A 591 -1.47 21.88 5.65
C LYS A 591 -2.54 22.40 6.62
N LEU A 592 -3.79 22.40 6.16
CA LEU A 592 -4.96 22.75 6.97
C LEU A 592 -6.02 21.65 6.81
N VAL A 593 -6.32 20.96 7.90
CA VAL A 593 -7.28 19.86 7.92
C VAL A 593 -8.53 20.30 8.66
N ASN A 594 -9.69 20.22 8.01
CA ASN A 594 -10.99 20.52 8.60
C ASN A 594 -11.78 19.22 8.83
N SER A 595 -11.77 18.71 10.06
CA SER A 595 -12.54 17.51 10.44
C SER A 595 -14.01 17.82 10.77
N THR A 596 -14.43 19.09 10.73
CA THR A 596 -15.79 19.49 11.13
C THR A 596 -16.81 19.31 10.00
N ASN A 597 -18.07 19.24 10.36
CA ASN A 597 -19.21 19.19 9.42
C ASN A 597 -19.59 20.58 8.87
N SER A 598 -18.73 21.59 9.02
CA SER A 598 -19.00 22.96 8.57
C SER A 598 -17.81 23.55 7.84
N THR A 599 -18.10 24.36 6.82
CA THR A 599 -17.08 25.15 6.14
C THR A 599 -16.50 26.19 7.09
N LYS A 600 -15.18 26.35 7.07
CA LYS A 600 -14.46 27.38 7.86
C LYS A 600 -13.83 28.39 6.93
N LYS A 601 -13.80 29.65 7.36
CA LYS A 601 -13.08 30.72 6.68
C LYS A 601 -11.91 31.15 7.55
N MET A 602 -10.74 31.27 6.95
CA MET A 602 -9.51 31.64 7.64
C MET A 602 -8.73 32.67 6.84
N SER A 603 -7.96 33.48 7.52
CA SER A 603 -6.95 34.37 6.94
C SER A 603 -5.57 33.80 7.26
N VAL A 604 -4.67 33.75 6.27
CA VAL A 604 -3.27 33.35 6.44
C VAL A 604 -2.40 34.58 6.23
N ASN A 605 -1.57 34.90 7.22
CA ASN A 605 -0.68 36.07 7.20
C ASN A 605 0.77 35.59 7.28
N LEU A 606 1.62 36.11 6.39
CA LEU A 606 3.05 35.85 6.36
C LEU A 606 3.83 37.07 6.83
N ASP A 607 4.79 36.85 7.71
CA ASP A 607 5.74 37.88 8.15
C ASP A 607 7.18 37.41 7.96
N GLY A 608 8.04 38.30 7.44
CA GLY A 608 9.47 38.08 7.27
C GLY A 608 9.85 37.22 6.03
N PHE A 609 8.91 36.67 5.25
CA PHE A 609 9.18 35.88 4.05
C PHE A 609 9.30 36.69 2.76
N GLY A 610 8.93 37.98 2.78
CA GLY A 610 8.86 38.82 1.61
C GLY A 610 7.51 38.71 0.88
N LYS A 611 7.49 39.11 -0.39
CA LYS A 611 6.25 39.16 -1.17
C LYS A 611 5.76 37.78 -1.55
N ILE A 612 4.45 37.55 -1.37
CA ILE A 612 3.75 36.41 -1.95
C ILE A 612 3.58 36.61 -3.46
N ASN A 613 3.99 35.63 -4.26
CA ASN A 613 3.90 35.71 -5.72
C ASN A 613 2.80 34.81 -6.29
N LYS A 614 2.56 33.65 -5.66
CA LYS A 614 1.54 32.71 -6.08
C LYS A 614 1.08 31.85 -4.90
N VAL A 615 -0.21 31.60 -4.82
CA VAL A 615 -0.81 30.66 -3.87
C VAL A 615 -1.68 29.67 -4.62
N SER A 616 -1.46 28.39 -4.37
CA SER A 616 -2.35 27.32 -4.84
C SER A 616 -2.78 26.44 -3.67
N ASN A 617 -4.01 25.99 -3.68
CA ASN A 617 -4.55 25.03 -2.72
C ASN A 617 -4.94 23.75 -3.47
N GLU A 618 -4.37 22.63 -3.07
CA GLU A 618 -4.85 21.31 -3.43
C GLU A 618 -5.71 20.77 -2.30
N SER A 619 -6.98 20.53 -2.60
CA SER A 619 -7.94 20.08 -1.61
C SER A 619 -8.49 18.72 -1.92
N LEU A 620 -8.50 17.85 -0.91
CA LEU A 620 -9.22 16.59 -0.89
C LEU A 620 -10.44 16.78 0.00
N ALA A 621 -11.64 16.80 -0.58
CA ALA A 621 -12.88 17.14 0.14
C ALA A 621 -14.09 16.46 -0.46
N HIS A 622 -15.10 16.18 0.36
CA HIS A 622 -16.39 15.73 -0.11
C HIS A 622 -17.52 16.13 0.84
N ASP A 623 -18.72 16.38 0.28
CA ASP A 623 -19.90 16.77 1.07
C ASP A 623 -20.39 15.68 2.02
N TYR A 624 -20.16 14.44 1.68
CA TYR A 624 -20.51 13.27 2.49
C TYR A 624 -19.25 12.62 3.00
N LYS A 625 -19.09 12.54 4.33
CA LYS A 625 -17.94 11.95 4.99
C LYS A 625 -17.74 10.46 4.67
N SER A 626 -18.81 9.76 4.28
CA SER A 626 -18.79 8.36 3.84
C SER A 626 -18.45 8.17 2.36
N ALA A 627 -17.99 9.21 1.65
CA ALA A 627 -17.60 9.08 0.24
C ALA A 627 -16.28 8.32 0.13
N TYR A 628 -16.24 7.33 -0.75
CA TYR A 628 -15.07 6.48 -1.02
C TYR A 628 -14.99 6.18 -2.52
N ASN A 629 -13.85 5.71 -2.97
CA ASN A 629 -13.59 5.33 -4.34
C ASN A 629 -13.80 3.83 -4.55
N GLU A 630 -14.15 3.46 -5.76
CA GLU A 630 -14.29 2.07 -6.24
C GLU A 630 -13.76 1.98 -7.67
N LEU A 631 -13.48 0.79 -8.13
CA LEU A 631 -13.06 0.57 -9.52
C LEU A 631 -14.01 1.23 -10.52
N GLY A 632 -13.48 2.08 -11.38
CA GLY A 632 -14.26 2.85 -12.33
C GLY A 632 -15.18 3.94 -11.76
N LYS A 633 -15.14 4.19 -10.43
CA LYS A 633 -16.01 5.16 -9.74
C LYS A 633 -15.21 6.03 -8.76
N GLN A 634 -14.32 6.86 -9.29
CA GLN A 634 -13.58 7.83 -8.48
C GLN A 634 -14.50 8.98 -8.07
N ARG A 635 -14.74 9.14 -6.78
CA ARG A 635 -15.64 10.16 -6.20
C ARG A 635 -14.89 11.20 -5.39
N VAL A 636 -13.72 10.83 -4.90
CA VAL A 636 -12.83 11.65 -4.07
C VAL A 636 -11.45 11.64 -4.70
N ALA A 637 -10.98 12.82 -5.12
CA ALA A 637 -9.61 13.03 -5.61
C ALA A 637 -9.22 14.49 -5.37
N PRO A 638 -7.92 14.80 -5.25
CA PRO A 638 -7.44 16.16 -5.07
C PRO A 638 -7.89 17.10 -6.18
N GLN A 639 -8.25 18.33 -5.81
CA GLN A 639 -8.62 19.39 -6.74
C GLN A 639 -7.77 20.61 -6.48
N GLU A 640 -7.04 21.07 -7.48
CA GLU A 640 -6.21 22.26 -7.40
C GLU A 640 -7.03 23.53 -7.66
N LYS A 641 -6.78 24.58 -6.88
CA LYS A 641 -7.37 25.88 -7.04
C LYS A 641 -6.37 26.99 -6.71
N ALA A 642 -6.21 27.94 -7.62
CA ALA A 642 -5.47 29.16 -7.32
C ALA A 642 -6.22 30.02 -6.32
N ILE A 643 -5.49 30.68 -5.43
CA ILE A 643 -6.01 31.60 -4.42
C ILE A 643 -5.44 33.00 -4.70
N ASP A 644 -6.32 33.99 -4.73
CA ASP A 644 -5.92 35.39 -4.80
C ASP A 644 -5.26 35.81 -3.49
N SER A 645 -4.15 36.52 -3.55
CA SER A 645 -3.38 36.97 -2.38
C SER A 645 -2.95 38.42 -2.50
N ASP A 646 -2.85 39.09 -1.38
CA ASP A 646 -2.09 40.32 -1.21
C ASP A 646 -0.59 39.98 -1.09
N ASP A 647 0.26 41.01 -0.95
CA ASP A 647 1.73 40.82 -0.84
C ASP A 647 2.17 39.95 0.36
N SER A 648 1.35 39.86 1.43
CA SER A 648 1.68 39.13 2.65
C SER A 648 0.52 38.34 3.26
N SER A 649 -0.65 38.29 2.62
CA SER A 649 -1.82 37.60 3.18
C SER A 649 -2.77 37.08 2.11
N PHE A 650 -3.62 36.17 2.50
CA PHE A 650 -4.75 35.68 1.70
C PHE A 650 -5.83 35.06 2.59
N ASP A 651 -7.04 35.03 2.07
CA ASP A 651 -8.16 34.33 2.69
C ASP A 651 -8.38 32.97 2.05
N ILE A 652 -8.67 31.97 2.87
CA ILE A 652 -9.00 30.63 2.42
C ILE A 652 -10.30 30.13 3.02
N LYS A 653 -11.02 29.37 2.20
CA LYS A 653 -12.22 28.64 2.58
C LYS A 653 -11.90 27.16 2.65
N LEU A 654 -11.92 26.59 3.85
CA LEU A 654 -11.78 25.16 4.09
C LEU A 654 -13.17 24.52 4.03
N GLU A 655 -13.40 23.66 3.07
CA GLU A 655 -14.66 22.92 3.01
C GLU A 655 -14.79 21.98 4.23
N LYS A 656 -16.00 21.57 4.58
CA LYS A 656 -16.21 20.54 5.60
C LYS A 656 -15.54 19.21 5.16
N ASN A 657 -15.05 18.45 6.11
CA ASN A 657 -14.39 17.15 5.86
C ASN A 657 -13.34 17.28 4.76
N SER A 658 -12.31 18.09 4.97
CA SER A 658 -11.31 18.40 3.95
C SER A 658 -9.89 18.37 4.45
N VAL A 659 -9.00 17.91 3.59
CA VAL A 659 -7.54 18.11 3.67
C VAL A 659 -7.18 19.18 2.66
N ASN A 660 -6.40 20.18 3.06
CA ASN A 660 -5.95 21.26 2.20
C ASN A 660 -4.45 21.40 2.31
N VAL A 661 -3.76 21.35 1.18
CA VAL A 661 -2.34 21.58 1.07
C VAL A 661 -2.12 22.83 0.24
N ILE A 662 -1.67 23.88 0.90
CA ILE A 662 -1.49 25.21 0.32
C ILE A 662 0.00 25.40 0.05
N ARG A 663 0.34 25.69 -1.21
CA ARG A 663 1.69 26.05 -1.63
C ARG A 663 1.76 27.55 -1.82
N ILE A 664 2.75 28.19 -1.21
CA ILE A 664 2.96 29.62 -1.26
C ILE A 664 4.36 29.86 -1.82
N ALA A 665 4.43 30.33 -3.06
CA ALA A 665 5.68 30.84 -3.64
C ALA A 665 5.91 32.27 -3.18
N TYR A 666 7.10 32.54 -2.64
CA TYR A 666 7.45 33.84 -2.09
C TYR A 666 8.83 34.34 -2.58
N GLY A 667 9.14 35.59 -2.27
CA GLY A 667 10.44 36.19 -2.57
C GLY A 667 10.71 36.28 -4.09
N SER A 668 11.73 35.58 -4.59
CA SER A 668 12.09 35.55 -6.02
C SER A 668 11.44 34.39 -6.78
N ASN A 669 10.79 33.45 -6.11
CA ASN A 669 10.05 32.35 -6.76
C ASN A 669 8.72 32.90 -7.33
N ASN A 670 8.56 32.86 -8.65
CA ASN A 670 7.35 33.32 -9.35
C ASN A 670 6.21 32.27 -9.36
N GLY A 671 6.45 31.08 -8.81
CA GLY A 671 5.48 29.99 -8.75
C GLY A 671 5.38 29.11 -9.99
N ASP A 672 6.27 29.28 -10.98
CA ASP A 672 6.26 28.44 -12.20
C ASP A 672 6.68 26.99 -11.91
N ALA A 673 7.45 26.76 -10.86
CA ALA A 673 7.97 25.46 -10.44
C ALA A 673 7.19 24.84 -9.25
N LEU A 674 5.97 25.27 -8.98
CA LEU A 674 5.13 24.60 -8.01
C LEU A 674 4.76 23.20 -8.52
N TYR A 675 4.78 22.22 -7.63
CA TYR A 675 4.48 20.83 -7.96
C TYR A 675 3.15 20.71 -8.71
N THR A 676 3.14 19.86 -9.71
CA THR A 676 1.92 19.42 -10.41
C THR A 676 1.79 17.90 -10.24
N PHE A 677 0.58 17.42 -10.17
CA PHE A 677 0.35 15.97 -10.15
C PHE A 677 0.93 15.31 -11.40
N PRO A 678 1.41 14.06 -11.31
CA PRO A 678 1.76 13.29 -12.48
C PRO A 678 0.59 13.22 -13.47
N GLU A 679 0.86 13.43 -14.77
CA GLU A 679 -0.17 13.35 -15.82
C GLU A 679 -0.86 11.98 -15.90
N SER A 680 -0.19 10.93 -15.40
CA SER A 680 -0.72 9.57 -15.33
C SER A 680 -1.86 9.40 -14.31
N LEU A 681 -2.02 10.33 -13.35
CA LEU A 681 -3.09 10.29 -12.37
C LEU A 681 -4.38 10.91 -12.93
N ASP A 682 -5.41 10.07 -13.14
CA ASP A 682 -6.76 10.58 -13.44
C ASP A 682 -7.40 11.15 -12.18
N LEU A 683 -7.46 12.47 -12.08
CA LEU A 683 -8.07 13.21 -10.96
C LEU A 683 -9.54 13.60 -11.22
N SER A 684 -10.15 13.08 -12.27
CA SER A 684 -11.57 13.31 -12.56
C SER A 684 -12.48 12.67 -11.51
N VAL A 685 -13.50 13.40 -11.04
CA VAL A 685 -14.41 12.89 -10.00
C VAL A 685 -15.82 12.64 -10.54
N LYS A 686 -16.41 11.52 -10.09
CA LYS A 686 -17.81 11.18 -10.36
C LYS A 686 -18.70 11.56 -9.18
N LYS A 687 -19.93 12.00 -9.47
CA LYS A 687 -20.86 12.43 -8.43
C LYS A 687 -21.23 11.26 -7.50
N TYR A 688 -21.07 11.46 -6.21
CA TYR A 688 -21.48 10.52 -5.17
C TYR A 688 -22.78 10.94 -4.50
N VAL A 689 -23.74 10.02 -4.39
CA VAL A 689 -24.98 10.19 -3.62
C VAL A 689 -25.19 8.94 -2.78
N PRO A 690 -25.11 9.01 -1.44
CA PRO A 690 -25.29 7.86 -0.57
C PRO A 690 -26.62 7.16 -0.78
N THR A 691 -26.68 5.84 -0.57
CA THR A 691 -27.88 5.04 -0.76
C THR A 691 -29.06 5.53 0.08
N ALA A 692 -28.81 5.96 1.31
CA ALA A 692 -29.83 6.56 2.17
C ALA A 692 -30.44 7.83 1.56
N ALA A 693 -29.62 8.70 0.97
CA ALA A 693 -30.09 9.90 0.28
C ALA A 693 -30.86 9.55 -1.02
N LYS A 694 -30.46 8.49 -1.73
CA LYS A 694 -31.21 7.97 -2.91
C LYS A 694 -32.60 7.51 -2.53
N VAL A 695 -32.74 6.76 -1.44
CA VAL A 695 -34.05 6.31 -0.91
C VAL A 695 -34.92 7.49 -0.52
N PHE A 696 -34.33 8.51 0.15
CA PHE A 696 -35.09 9.71 0.56
C PHE A 696 -35.60 10.51 -0.65
N ILE A 697 -34.78 10.65 -1.68
CA ILE A 697 -35.20 11.31 -2.95
C ILE A 697 -36.33 10.52 -3.62
N ILE A 698 -36.23 9.19 -3.65
CA ILE A 698 -37.30 8.33 -4.22
C ILE A 698 -38.60 8.49 -3.43
N VAL A 699 -38.54 8.48 -2.09
CA VAL A 699 -39.71 8.63 -1.21
C VAL A 699 -40.39 10.01 -1.40
N ILE A 700 -39.61 11.09 -1.49
CA ILE A 700 -40.14 12.43 -1.76
C ILE A 700 -40.77 12.48 -3.15
N CYS A 701 -40.16 11.93 -4.18
CA CYS A 701 -40.68 11.91 -5.54
C CYS A 701 -41.98 11.10 -5.66
N LEU A 702 -42.15 10.04 -4.87
CA LEU A 702 -43.36 9.22 -4.84
C LEU A 702 -44.49 9.82 -3.99
N SER A 703 -44.19 10.72 -3.05
CA SER A 703 -45.17 11.32 -2.12
C SER A 703 -45.82 12.61 -2.64
N ILE A 704 -45.38 13.15 -3.78
CA ILE A 704 -45.95 14.36 -4.39
C ILE A 704 -46.86 13.98 -5.58
N PRO A 705 -48.21 14.15 -5.50
CA PRO A 705 -49.13 13.68 -6.52
C PRO A 705 -49.02 14.35 -7.92
N VAL A 706 -48.23 15.42 -8.03
CA VAL A 706 -48.02 16.18 -9.29
C VAL A 706 -46.61 15.93 -9.87
N GLY A 707 -45.82 15.15 -9.17
CA GLY A 707 -44.36 15.05 -9.40
C GLY A 707 -43.91 13.86 -10.26
N GLY A 708 -44.77 12.98 -10.68
CA GLY A 708 -44.35 11.73 -11.36
C GLY A 708 -43.41 11.94 -12.54
N VAL A 709 -43.67 12.93 -13.38
CA VAL A 709 -42.84 13.21 -14.56
C VAL A 709 -41.61 14.04 -14.19
N ALA A 710 -41.72 15.00 -13.29
CA ALA A 710 -40.62 15.82 -12.82
C ALA A 710 -39.67 15.01 -11.89
N GLY A 711 -40.24 14.12 -11.07
CA GLY A 711 -39.49 13.21 -10.22
C GLY A 711 -38.72 12.16 -11.02
N PHE A 712 -39.31 11.63 -12.07
CA PHE A 712 -38.64 10.70 -12.99
C PHE A 712 -37.52 11.40 -13.79
N TYR A 713 -37.71 12.65 -14.16
CA TYR A 713 -36.71 13.47 -14.84
C TYR A 713 -35.54 13.84 -13.90
N LEU A 714 -35.83 14.15 -12.63
CA LEU A 714 -34.78 14.34 -11.60
C LEU A 714 -34.05 13.03 -11.28
N TYR A 715 -34.78 11.93 -11.18
CA TYR A 715 -34.20 10.60 -10.98
C TYR A 715 -33.22 10.23 -12.11
N THR A 716 -33.65 10.37 -13.37
CA THR A 716 -32.80 10.07 -14.53
C THR A 716 -31.61 11.04 -14.66
N LYS A 717 -31.75 12.29 -14.26
CA LYS A 717 -30.68 13.30 -14.36
C LYS A 717 -29.68 13.29 -13.19
N VAL A 718 -30.09 12.76 -12.02
CA VAL A 718 -29.27 12.76 -10.79
C VAL A 718 -28.65 11.39 -10.52
N ILE A 719 -29.27 10.30 -10.98
CA ILE A 719 -28.85 8.93 -10.65
C ILE A 719 -28.24 8.18 -11.84
N SER A 720 -28.58 8.58 -13.09
CA SER A 720 -28.04 7.95 -14.32
C SER A 720 -26.82 8.66 -14.92
N LYS A 721 -26.25 9.65 -14.20
CA LYS A 721 -24.99 10.29 -14.57
C LYS A 721 -23.92 9.91 -13.53
#